data_c8de97749c2385f72da676a689d5f77d
#
_entry.id   c8de97749c2385f72da676a689d5f77d
#
_cell.length_a   1.000
_cell.length_b   1.000
_cell.length_c   1.000
_cell.angle_alpha   90.00
_cell.angle_beta   90.00
_cell.angle_gamma   90.00
#
_symmetry.space_group_name_H-M   'P 1'
#
loop_
_entity.id
_entity.type
_entity.pdbx_description
1 polymer ?
#
loop_
_entity_poly.entity_id
_entity_poly.type
_entity_poly.pdbx_seq_one_letter_code
_entity_poly.pdbx_strand_id
1 'polypeptide(L)'
;MTDYKATLNLPDTAFPMKAGLPQREPQILQRWDSIGLYQKLREIGKDRPKFVLHDGPPYANGKIHIGHALNKILKDMIVRSKTLAGYDAPYVPGWDCHGLPIEHKVEVTHGKHLSADRTRELCREYAAEQIEGQKTEFIRLGVLGDWDNPYKTMNFANEAGEIRALAEMVKQGFVFKGLKPVNWCFDCGSALAEAEVEYADKKSQTIDVAFPVADEAKLAAAFGLDALAKPAAIVIWTTTAWTIPANQALNIHPEFKYALVDTGERLLVLAEELVESCLKRYNLEGSVIATAQGSALELINFRHPFYDRLSPVYLADYVELGAGTGVVHSAPAYGEDDFVTCKRYGMVNDDILTPVQSNGVYVESLEFFGGQFIWKANPAIVEKLSEAGALMHTETISHSYMHCWRHKTPLIYRATAQWFVGMDKQPGTGEPLRERALKAIEETKFVPAWGQARLHSMIANRPDWCISRQRNWGVPIPFFLHKQTGELHPRTVELMEAVAKRVELEGIEAWFKLDAVELLGEEAGQYDKITDTLDVWFDSGTTHWHVLRGSHDIGHATGPVADLYLEGSDQHRGWFHSSLLTGCAIDNHAPYRELLTHGFTVDENGRKMSKSLGNTIEPEKVNNTLGADILRLWVSATDYSGEMAVSEQILQRSADAYRRIRNTARFLLSNLSGFDPARDLLAPQDMLALDRWAVDRTLLLQRELEEHYSEYRFWNVYSKVHNFCVQELGGFYLDIIKDRQYTTGANSVARRSCQTALYHISEALVRWIAPILAFTADEIWQYLPGERNESVMLNGWYQGLSELPEGTELDRAYWDRVMAVKASVNKELENQRAAKVIGGNLQAEVTLYAEEGLSADLGKLGDELRFVLITSAASVVPFVQAPADAVATEVEGLKLKVVKSGHAKCGRCWHFRADVGSHPEHPEICSRCVDNLTGSGEVRHYA
;
A
#
# COMPACT_ATOMS: atom_id res chain seq x y z
N MET A 1 54.92 17.12 34.54
CA MET A 1 54.46 16.54 33.28
C MET A 1 53.46 17.52 32.62
N THR A 2 53.75 17.91 31.41
CA THR A 2 52.86 18.79 30.64
C THR A 2 51.63 17.99 30.26
N ASP A 3 50.44 18.51 30.54
CA ASP A 3 49.18 17.84 30.10
C ASP A 3 48.97 18.11 28.60
N TYR A 4 49.56 17.26 27.76
CA TYR A 4 49.39 17.37 26.30
C TYR A 4 47.96 17.09 25.80
N LYS A 5 47.10 16.49 26.61
CA LYS A 5 45.71 16.23 26.25
C LYS A 5 44.94 17.55 26.05
N ALA A 6 45.23 18.55 26.84
CA ALA A 6 44.64 19.89 26.72
C ALA A 6 45.01 20.63 25.42
N THR A 7 46.00 20.14 24.69
CA THR A 7 46.48 20.73 23.43
C THR A 7 45.86 20.07 22.17
N LEU A 8 45.05 19.08 22.36
CA LEU A 8 44.37 18.36 21.25
C LEU A 8 43.05 19.05 20.88
N ASN A 9 42.73 19.06 19.59
CA ASN A 9 41.43 19.50 19.11
C ASN A 9 40.41 18.35 19.28
N LEU A 10 39.97 18.13 20.50
CA LEU A 10 39.05 17.05 20.80
C LEU A 10 37.67 17.35 20.23
N PRO A 11 36.97 16.32 19.74
CA PRO A 11 35.62 16.50 19.22
C PRO A 11 34.62 16.94 20.29
N ASP A 12 33.85 17.97 19.99
CA ASP A 12 32.83 18.52 20.89
C ASP A 12 31.54 18.87 20.13
N THR A 13 30.38 18.55 20.71
CA THR A 13 29.07 18.91 20.16
C THR A 13 28.02 18.90 21.25
N ALA A 14 27.11 19.85 21.17
CA ALA A 14 25.88 19.86 21.97
C ALA A 14 24.84 18.83 21.49
N PHE A 15 25.06 18.20 20.32
CA PHE A 15 24.16 17.15 19.82
C PHE A 15 24.17 15.96 20.77
N PRO A 16 22.99 15.56 21.28
CA PRO A 16 22.91 14.58 22.36
C PRO A 16 23.35 13.18 21.95
N MET A 17 24.07 12.49 22.84
CA MET A 17 24.48 11.11 22.62
C MET A 17 23.29 10.15 22.52
N LYS A 18 22.35 10.28 23.46
CA LYS A 18 21.12 9.45 23.46
C LYS A 18 20.08 10.09 22.56
N ALA A 19 19.47 9.28 21.69
CA ALA A 19 18.41 9.74 20.80
C ALA A 19 17.17 10.22 21.57
N GLY A 20 16.66 9.41 22.50
CA GLY A 20 15.48 9.75 23.30
C GLY A 20 14.26 10.07 22.43
N LEU A 21 14.07 9.34 21.32
CA LEU A 21 13.04 9.62 20.32
C LEU A 21 11.64 9.79 20.91
N PRO A 22 11.14 8.87 21.79
CA PRO A 22 9.81 9.02 22.35
C PRO A 22 9.53 10.36 23.03
N GLN A 23 10.57 10.97 23.62
CA GLN A 23 10.48 12.25 24.33
C GLN A 23 10.76 13.44 23.43
N ARG A 24 11.62 13.31 22.43
CA ARG A 24 12.05 14.40 21.55
C ARG A 24 11.16 14.63 20.36
N GLU A 25 10.64 13.58 19.76
CA GLU A 25 9.77 13.69 18.61
C GLU A 25 8.55 14.59 18.87
N PRO A 26 7.87 14.50 20.03
CA PRO A 26 6.78 15.44 20.34
C PRO A 26 7.24 16.90 20.42
N GLN A 27 8.46 17.16 20.89
CA GLN A 27 9.00 18.53 20.95
C GLN A 27 9.31 19.06 19.53
N ILE A 28 9.79 18.20 18.65
CA ILE A 28 10.07 18.55 17.26
C ILE A 28 8.73 18.83 16.53
N LEU A 29 7.67 18.04 16.77
CA LEU A 29 6.34 18.32 16.25
C LEU A 29 5.83 19.68 16.69
N GLN A 30 5.93 20.00 17.96
CA GLN A 30 5.55 21.34 18.48
C GLN A 30 6.37 22.45 17.80
N ARG A 31 7.65 22.22 17.52
CA ARG A 31 8.47 23.18 16.80
C ARG A 31 8.01 23.34 15.37
N TRP A 32 7.72 22.26 14.64
CA TRP A 32 7.22 22.32 13.27
C TRP A 32 5.90 23.10 13.19
N ASP A 33 5.00 22.88 14.15
CA ASP A 33 3.76 23.61 14.26
C ASP A 33 4.00 25.11 14.55
N SER A 34 4.85 25.43 15.54
CA SER A 34 5.16 26.80 15.95
C SER A 34 5.80 27.65 14.85
N ILE A 35 6.60 27.05 13.97
CA ILE A 35 7.21 27.74 12.82
C ILE A 35 6.31 27.75 11.59
N GLY A 36 5.17 27.08 11.62
CA GLY A 36 4.29 26.93 10.46
C GLY A 36 4.96 26.20 9.30
N LEU A 37 5.67 25.07 9.57
CA LEU A 37 6.50 24.40 8.57
C LEU A 37 5.76 24.06 7.29
N TYR A 38 4.55 23.49 7.40
CA TYR A 38 3.77 23.11 6.22
C TYR A 38 3.38 24.33 5.38
N GLN A 39 2.96 25.41 6.01
CA GLN A 39 2.60 26.67 5.33
C GLN A 39 3.82 27.28 4.60
N LYS A 40 4.99 27.29 5.25
CA LYS A 40 6.24 27.74 4.62
C LYS A 40 6.61 26.90 3.40
N LEU A 41 6.39 25.57 3.45
CA LEU A 41 6.59 24.68 2.32
C LEU A 41 5.65 25.05 1.15
N ARG A 42 4.40 25.41 1.44
CA ARG A 42 3.47 25.90 0.41
C ARG A 42 3.92 27.21 -0.22
N GLU A 43 4.43 28.14 0.60
CA GLU A 43 4.94 29.43 0.10
C GLU A 43 6.14 29.27 -0.82
N ILE A 44 7.16 28.51 -0.41
CA ILE A 44 8.36 28.31 -1.24
C ILE A 44 8.11 27.41 -2.45
N GLY A 45 7.07 26.60 -2.41
CA GLY A 45 6.65 25.72 -3.49
C GLY A 45 5.84 26.40 -4.59
N LYS A 46 5.30 27.60 -4.34
CA LYS A 46 4.28 28.25 -5.17
C LYS A 46 4.63 28.36 -6.67
N ASP A 47 5.90 28.61 -6.98
CA ASP A 47 6.37 28.75 -8.36
C ASP A 47 7.09 27.50 -8.91
N ARG A 48 7.07 26.39 -8.14
CA ARG A 48 7.69 25.13 -8.52
C ARG A 48 6.70 24.25 -9.30
N PRO A 49 7.18 23.31 -10.12
CA PRO A 49 6.31 22.31 -10.72
C PRO A 49 5.59 21.50 -9.64
N LYS A 50 4.28 21.28 -9.81
CA LYS A 50 3.47 20.53 -8.86
C LYS A 50 3.73 19.04 -8.97
N PHE A 51 3.71 18.36 -7.83
CA PHE A 51 3.58 16.93 -7.70
C PHE A 51 2.44 16.64 -6.72
N VAL A 52 1.32 16.18 -7.23
CA VAL A 52 0.10 15.94 -6.45
C VAL A 52 -0.01 14.46 -6.09
N LEU A 53 0.23 14.14 -4.82
CA LEU A 53 -0.15 12.87 -4.23
C LEU A 53 -1.53 13.05 -3.58
N HIS A 54 -2.57 12.46 -4.19
CA HIS A 54 -3.91 12.49 -3.61
C HIS A 54 -4.05 11.38 -2.57
N ASP A 55 -4.49 11.74 -1.37
CA ASP A 55 -4.64 10.79 -0.28
C ASP A 55 -5.91 9.95 -0.44
N GLY A 56 -5.78 8.62 -0.44
CA GLY A 56 -6.89 7.71 -0.26
C GLY A 56 -7.39 7.82 1.18
N PRO A 57 -8.68 8.12 1.37
CA PRO A 57 -9.20 8.42 2.69
C PRO A 57 -9.29 7.16 3.56
N PRO A 58 -8.56 7.06 4.69
CA PRO A 58 -8.80 6.01 5.66
C PRO A 58 -10.22 6.13 6.22
N TYR A 59 -10.77 4.99 6.63
CA TYR A 59 -12.10 4.95 7.17
C TYR A 59 -12.14 5.51 8.60
N ALA A 60 -13.11 6.39 8.89
CA ALA A 60 -13.25 7.07 10.18
C ALA A 60 -13.80 6.15 11.27
N ASN A 61 -13.14 5.03 11.57
CA ASN A 61 -13.58 4.02 12.52
C ASN A 61 -12.41 3.30 13.19
N GLY A 62 -12.21 3.56 14.49
CA GLY A 62 -11.19 2.94 15.32
C GLY A 62 -9.81 3.57 15.22
N LYS A 63 -8.87 3.05 16.02
CA LYS A 63 -7.47 3.48 16.03
C LYS A 63 -6.73 3.03 14.77
N ILE A 64 -5.64 3.72 14.42
CA ILE A 64 -4.76 3.27 13.34
C ILE A 64 -4.07 1.94 13.70
N HIS A 65 -3.80 1.14 12.70
CA HIS A 65 -3.00 -0.08 12.81
C HIS A 65 -1.69 0.06 12.02
N ILE A 66 -0.81 -0.94 12.12
CA ILE A 66 0.52 -0.88 11.49
C ILE A 66 0.46 -0.72 9.97
N GLY A 67 -0.57 -1.23 9.30
CA GLY A 67 -0.80 -1.01 7.86
C GLY A 67 -1.11 0.45 7.52
N HIS A 68 -1.88 1.15 8.35
CA HIS A 68 -2.09 2.60 8.21
C HIS A 68 -0.78 3.37 8.40
N ALA A 69 0.05 2.96 9.37
CA ALA A 69 1.36 3.58 9.60
C ALA A 69 2.28 3.38 8.39
N LEU A 70 2.36 2.17 7.83
CA LEU A 70 3.09 1.87 6.60
C LEU A 70 2.66 2.80 5.47
N ASN A 71 1.36 2.86 5.21
CA ASN A 71 0.78 3.65 4.12
C ASN A 71 1.10 5.15 4.24
N LYS A 72 0.83 5.74 5.40
CA LYS A 72 1.05 7.18 5.63
C LYS A 72 2.54 7.55 5.67
N ILE A 73 3.40 6.68 6.19
CA ILE A 73 4.84 6.89 6.17
C ILE A 73 5.39 6.87 4.73
N LEU A 74 4.95 5.92 3.89
CA LEU A 74 5.34 5.89 2.48
C LEU A 74 4.93 7.16 1.74
N LYS A 75 3.69 7.62 1.94
CA LYS A 75 3.19 8.88 1.37
C LYS A 75 4.05 10.07 1.80
N ASP A 76 4.35 10.18 3.09
CA ASP A 76 5.17 11.26 3.62
C ASP A 76 6.62 11.23 3.09
N MET A 77 7.23 10.04 2.95
CA MET A 77 8.55 9.90 2.33
C MET A 77 8.56 10.42 0.90
N ILE A 78 7.51 10.13 0.13
CA ILE A 78 7.38 10.61 -1.25
C ILE A 78 7.21 12.12 -1.27
N VAL A 79 6.29 12.67 -0.48
CA VAL A 79 6.06 14.11 -0.41
C VAL A 79 7.32 14.87 -0.01
N ARG A 80 8.05 14.38 1.00
CA ARG A 80 9.31 14.99 1.45
C ARG A 80 10.41 14.90 0.38
N SER A 81 10.58 13.75 -0.25
CA SER A 81 11.59 13.57 -1.29
C SER A 81 11.30 14.44 -2.53
N LYS A 82 10.03 14.55 -2.95
CA LYS A 82 9.62 15.44 -4.04
C LYS A 82 9.82 16.92 -3.69
N THR A 83 9.56 17.29 -2.43
CA THR A 83 9.84 18.65 -1.93
C THR A 83 11.33 18.99 -2.02
N LEU A 84 12.20 18.08 -1.57
CA LEU A 84 13.67 18.25 -1.67
C LEU A 84 14.15 18.25 -3.14
N ALA A 85 13.46 17.54 -4.02
CA ALA A 85 13.73 17.53 -5.45
C ALA A 85 13.24 18.80 -6.18
N GLY A 86 12.66 19.76 -5.47
CA GLY A 86 12.25 21.07 -6.01
C GLY A 86 10.82 21.10 -6.54
N TYR A 87 9.96 20.16 -6.18
CA TYR A 87 8.54 20.21 -6.48
C TYR A 87 7.72 20.97 -5.42
N ASP A 88 6.60 21.52 -5.83
CA ASP A 88 5.48 21.84 -4.97
C ASP A 88 4.69 20.57 -4.75
N ALA A 89 4.84 19.93 -3.57
CA ALA A 89 4.22 18.67 -3.24
C ALA A 89 3.20 18.85 -2.09
N PRO A 90 1.99 19.37 -2.37
CA PRO A 90 0.93 19.48 -1.37
C PRO A 90 0.45 18.10 -0.92
N TYR A 91 0.10 17.99 0.36
CA TYR A 91 -0.53 16.80 0.90
C TYR A 91 -1.74 17.19 1.76
N VAL A 92 -2.93 16.84 1.27
CA VAL A 92 -4.20 17.05 1.97
C VAL A 92 -4.69 15.70 2.47
N PRO A 93 -4.64 15.45 3.79
CA PRO A 93 -5.16 14.20 4.36
C PRO A 93 -6.68 14.17 4.23
N GLY A 94 -7.24 12.97 4.09
CA GLY A 94 -8.68 12.80 3.97
C GLY A 94 -9.23 11.67 4.82
N TRP A 95 -10.56 11.64 5.00
CA TRP A 95 -11.28 10.57 5.68
C TRP A 95 -12.56 10.19 4.96
N ASP A 96 -12.82 8.88 4.90
CA ASP A 96 -14.09 8.30 4.48
C ASP A 96 -14.99 8.13 5.71
N CYS A 97 -16.18 8.75 5.67
CA CYS A 97 -16.97 9.02 6.88
C CYS A 97 -18.36 8.38 6.87
N HIS A 98 -18.83 7.79 5.75
CA HIS A 98 -20.17 7.21 5.64
C HIS A 98 -20.17 5.68 5.65
N GLY A 99 -21.34 5.10 5.62
CA GLY A 99 -21.56 3.68 5.39
C GLY A 99 -21.70 2.81 6.63
N LEU A 100 -21.85 1.52 6.36
CA LEU A 100 -22.23 0.49 7.32
C LEU A 100 -21.35 0.38 8.58
N PRO A 101 -20.01 0.45 8.52
CA PRO A 101 -19.22 0.21 9.73
C PRO A 101 -19.45 1.23 10.84
N ILE A 102 -19.71 2.47 10.46
CA ILE A 102 -20.04 3.55 11.41
C ILE A 102 -21.48 3.39 11.92
N GLU A 103 -22.45 3.21 11.02
CA GLU A 103 -23.86 3.00 11.35
C GLU A 103 -24.03 1.81 12.31
N HIS A 104 -23.40 0.68 11.99
CA HIS A 104 -23.41 -0.51 12.85
C HIS A 104 -22.78 -0.26 14.22
N LYS A 105 -21.71 0.52 14.30
CA LYS A 105 -21.10 0.87 15.59
C LYS A 105 -22.04 1.69 16.45
N VAL A 106 -22.76 2.63 15.86
CA VAL A 106 -23.79 3.43 16.53
C VAL A 106 -24.94 2.52 17.00
N GLU A 107 -25.43 1.63 16.15
CA GLU A 107 -26.48 0.64 16.52
C GLU A 107 -26.07 -0.25 17.69
N VAL A 108 -24.84 -0.77 17.68
CA VAL A 108 -24.32 -1.58 18.79
C VAL A 108 -24.22 -0.79 20.09
N THR A 109 -23.89 0.48 19.99
CA THR A 109 -23.65 1.34 21.16
C THR A 109 -24.96 1.91 21.72
N HIS A 110 -25.90 2.29 20.86
CA HIS A 110 -27.12 3.04 21.23
C HIS A 110 -28.43 2.26 21.01
N GLY A 111 -28.36 1.07 20.38
CA GLY A 111 -29.53 0.23 20.06
C GLY A 111 -30.02 0.40 18.63
N LYS A 112 -30.77 -0.61 18.15
CA LYS A 112 -31.26 -0.71 16.74
C LYS A 112 -32.55 0.07 16.44
N HIS A 113 -33.19 0.68 17.41
CA HIS A 113 -34.52 1.32 17.26
C HIS A 113 -34.48 2.84 17.32
N LEU A 114 -33.37 3.42 16.88
CA LEU A 114 -33.24 4.87 16.76
C LEU A 114 -34.02 5.38 15.52
N SER A 115 -34.50 6.64 15.58
CA SER A 115 -34.99 7.30 14.37
C SER A 115 -33.84 7.54 13.37
N ALA A 116 -34.18 7.63 12.10
CA ALA A 116 -33.18 7.79 11.03
C ALA A 116 -32.34 9.06 11.19
N ASP A 117 -32.95 10.17 11.58
CA ASP A 117 -32.31 11.46 11.86
C ASP A 117 -31.32 11.36 13.04
N ARG A 118 -31.77 10.71 14.15
CA ARG A 118 -30.86 10.50 15.30
C ARG A 118 -29.71 9.57 14.97
N THR A 119 -29.94 8.54 14.15
CA THR A 119 -28.87 7.65 13.68
C THR A 119 -27.81 8.45 12.89
N ARG A 120 -28.23 9.31 11.96
CA ARG A 120 -27.31 10.16 11.16
C ARG A 120 -26.53 11.13 12.03
N GLU A 121 -27.17 11.77 12.98
CA GLU A 121 -26.51 12.68 13.94
C GLU A 121 -25.41 11.95 14.73
N LEU A 122 -25.73 10.80 15.33
CA LEU A 122 -24.78 10.00 16.09
C LEU A 122 -23.63 9.44 15.24
N CYS A 123 -23.90 9.08 13.96
CA CYS A 123 -22.87 8.63 13.03
C CYS A 123 -21.89 9.76 12.73
N ARG A 124 -22.38 10.97 12.49
CA ARG A 124 -21.53 12.14 12.23
C ARG A 124 -20.66 12.50 13.43
N GLU A 125 -21.25 12.48 14.65
CA GLU A 125 -20.52 12.69 15.90
C GLU A 125 -19.42 11.64 16.11
N TYR A 126 -19.77 10.37 15.93
CA TYR A 126 -18.82 9.26 16.06
C TYR A 126 -17.66 9.36 15.05
N ALA A 127 -17.97 9.61 13.77
CA ALA A 127 -16.93 9.77 12.75
C ALA A 127 -15.99 10.94 13.06
N ALA A 128 -16.53 12.08 13.53
CA ALA A 128 -15.73 13.23 13.90
C ALA A 128 -14.77 12.91 15.06
N GLU A 129 -15.22 12.18 16.08
CA GLU A 129 -14.36 11.73 17.18
C GLU A 129 -13.23 10.80 16.71
N GLN A 130 -13.55 9.83 15.84
CA GLN A 130 -12.54 8.90 15.31
C GLN A 130 -11.49 9.61 14.45
N ILE A 131 -11.90 10.62 13.66
CA ILE A 131 -11.00 11.44 12.85
C ILE A 131 -9.97 12.14 13.73
N GLU A 132 -10.39 12.80 14.80
CA GLU A 132 -9.47 13.53 15.68
C GLU A 132 -8.47 12.58 16.37
N GLY A 133 -8.91 11.38 16.75
CA GLY A 133 -8.03 10.32 17.26
C GLY A 133 -6.99 9.89 16.23
N GLN A 134 -7.42 9.51 15.05
CA GLN A 134 -6.53 9.06 13.96
C GLN A 134 -5.59 10.18 13.48
N LYS A 135 -6.08 11.42 13.37
CA LYS A 135 -5.28 12.61 13.04
C LYS A 135 -4.08 12.76 13.99
N THR A 136 -4.35 12.68 15.29
CA THR A 136 -3.30 12.75 16.31
C THR A 136 -2.27 11.64 16.15
N GLU A 137 -2.71 10.42 15.88
CA GLU A 137 -1.83 9.27 15.66
C GLU A 137 -0.99 9.43 14.38
N PHE A 138 -1.55 9.93 13.27
CA PHE A 138 -0.82 10.21 12.03
C PHE A 138 0.21 11.34 12.17
N ILE A 139 -0.15 12.43 12.84
CA ILE A 139 0.79 13.52 13.14
C ILE A 139 1.96 12.98 13.99
N ARG A 140 1.68 12.09 14.95
CA ARG A 140 2.72 11.46 15.79
C ARG A 140 3.73 10.64 14.99
N LEU A 141 3.37 10.13 13.80
CA LEU A 141 4.29 9.46 12.87
C LEU A 141 5.23 10.44 12.13
N GLY A 142 5.03 11.74 12.29
CA GLY A 142 5.81 12.77 11.60
C GLY A 142 5.31 13.10 10.19
N VAL A 143 4.08 12.74 9.85
CA VAL A 143 3.48 13.01 8.54
C VAL A 143 3.19 14.50 8.41
N LEU A 144 3.78 15.16 7.41
CA LEU A 144 3.51 16.55 7.05
C LEU A 144 2.28 16.62 6.13
N GLY A 145 1.40 17.57 6.38
CA GLY A 145 0.20 17.78 5.57
C GLY A 145 -0.63 18.94 6.06
N ASP A 146 -1.71 19.22 5.33
CA ASP A 146 -2.72 20.21 5.70
C ASP A 146 -3.68 19.64 6.75
N TRP A 147 -3.17 19.44 7.96
CA TRP A 147 -3.94 18.88 9.07
C TRP A 147 -5.02 19.82 9.61
N ASP A 148 -4.92 21.11 9.31
CA ASP A 148 -5.92 22.11 9.74
C ASP A 148 -7.12 22.14 8.81
N ASN A 149 -6.92 21.74 7.54
CA ASN A 149 -7.97 21.71 6.54
C ASN A 149 -8.01 20.37 5.78
N PRO A 150 -8.21 19.23 6.46
CA PRO A 150 -8.35 17.94 5.81
C PRO A 150 -9.69 17.87 5.04
N TYR A 151 -9.75 17.01 4.01
CA TYR A 151 -11.04 16.69 3.43
C TYR A 151 -11.73 15.55 4.20
N LYS A 152 -13.05 15.61 4.31
CA LYS A 152 -13.90 14.60 4.94
C LYS A 152 -15.09 14.36 4.04
N THR A 153 -15.39 13.12 3.68
CA THR A 153 -16.54 12.85 2.78
C THR A 153 -17.86 13.33 3.39
N MET A 154 -17.95 13.47 4.72
CA MET A 154 -19.11 14.03 5.41
C MET A 154 -19.11 15.57 5.55
N ASN A 155 -18.15 16.29 4.99
CA ASN A 155 -18.25 17.75 4.91
C ASN A 155 -19.38 18.11 3.94
N PHE A 156 -20.18 19.08 4.26
CA PHE A 156 -21.37 19.46 3.47
C PHE A 156 -21.02 19.77 2.02
N ALA A 157 -19.89 20.45 1.79
CA ALA A 157 -19.40 20.72 0.43
C ALA A 157 -19.03 19.44 -0.33
N ASN A 158 -18.50 18.42 0.37
CA ASN A 158 -18.17 17.14 -0.24
C ASN A 158 -19.43 16.33 -0.53
N GLU A 159 -20.37 16.25 0.42
CA GLU A 159 -21.67 15.61 0.21
C GLU A 159 -22.40 16.22 -1.01
N ALA A 160 -22.38 17.54 -1.15
CA ALA A 160 -22.92 18.24 -2.32
C ALA A 160 -22.10 17.95 -3.60
N GLY A 161 -20.78 17.85 -3.49
CA GLY A 161 -19.88 17.49 -4.58
C GLY A 161 -20.16 16.10 -5.14
N GLU A 162 -20.46 15.14 -4.28
CA GLU A 162 -20.84 13.77 -4.67
C GLU A 162 -22.17 13.74 -5.45
N ILE A 163 -23.16 14.51 -5.00
CA ILE A 163 -24.43 14.66 -5.73
C ILE A 163 -24.18 15.23 -7.13
N ARG A 164 -23.29 16.23 -7.27
CA ARG A 164 -22.91 16.80 -8.55
C ARG A 164 -22.14 15.82 -9.44
N ALA A 165 -21.24 15.03 -8.86
CA ALA A 165 -20.54 13.97 -9.58
C ALA A 165 -21.53 12.92 -10.13
N LEU A 166 -22.49 12.49 -9.31
CA LEU A 166 -23.56 11.62 -9.76
C LEU A 166 -24.39 12.27 -10.87
N ALA A 167 -24.72 13.55 -10.76
CA ALA A 167 -25.49 14.29 -11.79
C ALA A 167 -24.76 14.31 -13.14
N GLU A 168 -23.42 14.47 -13.16
CA GLU A 168 -22.65 14.36 -14.40
C GLU A 168 -22.72 12.96 -15.02
N MET A 169 -22.65 11.90 -14.21
CA MET A 169 -22.78 10.51 -14.69
C MET A 169 -24.21 10.22 -15.21
N VAL A 170 -25.22 10.79 -14.58
CA VAL A 170 -26.64 10.72 -15.07
C VAL A 170 -26.77 11.44 -16.40
N LYS A 171 -26.24 12.65 -16.52
CA LYS A 171 -26.26 13.46 -17.73
C LYS A 171 -25.58 12.77 -18.92
N GLN A 172 -24.49 12.06 -18.69
CA GLN A 172 -23.79 11.28 -19.69
C GLN A 172 -24.49 9.94 -20.02
N GLY A 173 -25.49 9.54 -19.24
CA GLY A 173 -26.31 8.36 -19.51
C GLY A 173 -25.75 7.04 -18.95
N PHE A 174 -24.77 7.07 -18.06
CA PHE A 174 -24.22 5.86 -17.44
C PHE A 174 -25.12 5.27 -16.35
N VAL A 175 -25.92 6.10 -15.68
CA VAL A 175 -26.78 5.66 -14.57
C VAL A 175 -28.13 5.19 -15.08
N PHE A 176 -28.61 4.06 -14.54
CA PHE A 176 -29.94 3.52 -14.87
C PHE A 176 -30.52 2.72 -13.72
N LYS A 177 -31.86 2.59 -13.70
CA LYS A 177 -32.59 1.71 -12.81
C LYS A 177 -32.74 0.32 -13.43
N GLY A 178 -32.43 -0.73 -12.69
CA GLY A 178 -32.53 -2.10 -13.16
C GLY A 178 -33.01 -3.05 -12.06
N LEU A 179 -33.72 -4.13 -12.49
CA LEU A 179 -33.93 -5.30 -11.65
C LEU A 179 -32.81 -6.29 -11.97
N LYS A 180 -31.94 -6.57 -11.02
CA LYS A 180 -30.88 -7.57 -11.14
C LYS A 180 -30.62 -8.25 -9.80
N PRO A 181 -30.17 -9.52 -9.81
CA PRO A 181 -29.63 -10.14 -8.60
C PRO A 181 -28.44 -9.33 -8.10
N VAL A 182 -28.47 -8.94 -6.83
CA VAL A 182 -27.35 -8.25 -6.15
C VAL A 182 -27.03 -9.01 -4.87
N ASN A 183 -25.80 -8.88 -4.38
CA ASN A 183 -25.41 -9.39 -3.05
C ASN A 183 -26.30 -8.72 -2.01
N TRP A 184 -27.01 -9.52 -1.22
CA TRP A 184 -27.95 -9.04 -0.24
C TRP A 184 -27.66 -9.61 1.14
N CYS A 185 -27.59 -8.74 2.13
CA CYS A 185 -27.40 -9.10 3.52
C CYS A 185 -28.71 -8.87 4.31
N PHE A 186 -29.24 -9.87 4.94
CA PHE A 186 -30.47 -9.76 5.76
C PHE A 186 -30.25 -8.93 7.04
N ASP A 187 -29.06 -9.06 7.66
CA ASP A 187 -28.73 -8.29 8.85
C ASP A 187 -28.51 -6.82 8.54
N CYS A 188 -28.00 -6.54 7.35
CA CYS A 188 -27.87 -5.18 6.84
C CYS A 188 -29.22 -4.62 6.33
N GLY A 189 -30.12 -5.46 5.84
CA GLY A 189 -31.31 -5.04 5.12
C GLY A 189 -31.00 -4.28 3.80
N SER A 190 -29.85 -4.52 3.18
CA SER A 190 -29.34 -3.74 2.07
C SER A 190 -28.53 -4.56 1.07
N ALA A 191 -28.42 -4.04 -0.15
CA ALA A 191 -27.44 -4.48 -1.13
C ALA A 191 -26.02 -4.21 -0.66
N LEU A 192 -25.05 -5.04 -1.09
CA LEU A 192 -23.62 -4.93 -0.84
C LEU A 192 -22.83 -4.85 -2.15
N ALA A 193 -21.73 -4.11 -2.13
CA ALA A 193 -20.75 -4.12 -3.21
C ALA A 193 -19.93 -5.42 -3.20
N GLU A 194 -19.30 -5.77 -4.33
CA GLU A 194 -18.40 -6.93 -4.41
C GLU A 194 -17.26 -6.87 -3.40
N ALA A 195 -16.71 -5.67 -3.14
CA ALA A 195 -15.66 -5.45 -2.15
C ALA A 195 -16.10 -5.67 -0.69
N GLU A 196 -17.40 -5.76 -0.44
CA GLU A 196 -18.01 -6.01 0.87
C GLU A 196 -18.36 -7.48 1.11
N VAL A 197 -18.00 -8.35 0.16
CA VAL A 197 -18.22 -9.80 0.23
C VAL A 197 -16.93 -10.51 0.62
N GLU A 198 -17.00 -11.34 1.65
CA GLU A 198 -15.93 -12.25 2.05
C GLU A 198 -16.37 -13.70 1.84
N TYR A 199 -15.41 -14.60 1.70
CA TYR A 199 -15.68 -16.02 1.56
C TYR A 199 -15.24 -16.76 2.81
N ALA A 200 -16.12 -17.62 3.33
CA ALA A 200 -15.85 -18.49 4.48
C ALA A 200 -16.48 -19.86 4.27
N ASP A 201 -15.94 -20.87 4.93
CA ASP A 201 -16.47 -22.21 4.87
C ASP A 201 -17.86 -22.28 5.53
N LYS A 202 -18.81 -22.82 4.77
CA LYS A 202 -20.20 -23.06 5.22
C LYS A 202 -20.57 -24.51 5.00
N LYS A 203 -21.23 -25.12 5.98
CA LYS A 203 -21.91 -26.41 5.82
C LYS A 203 -23.27 -26.17 5.19
N SER A 204 -23.50 -26.76 4.02
CA SER A 204 -24.78 -26.69 3.32
C SER A 204 -25.29 -28.09 3.05
N GLN A 205 -26.60 -28.26 3.14
CA GLN A 205 -27.28 -29.47 2.69
C GLN A 205 -27.44 -29.41 1.18
N THR A 206 -26.92 -30.38 0.47
CA THR A 206 -27.17 -30.57 -0.98
C THR A 206 -28.41 -31.43 -1.21
N ILE A 207 -29.04 -31.20 -2.30
CA ILE A 207 -30.17 -32.03 -2.77
C ILE A 207 -30.05 -32.31 -4.27
N ASP A 208 -30.34 -33.57 -4.61
CA ASP A 208 -30.56 -34.00 -5.99
C ASP A 208 -32.06 -34.16 -6.20
N VAL A 209 -32.63 -33.44 -7.19
CA VAL A 209 -34.10 -33.36 -7.40
C VAL A 209 -34.47 -33.73 -8.80
N ALA A 210 -35.39 -34.67 -8.92
CA ALA A 210 -35.95 -35.12 -10.18
C ALA A 210 -37.19 -34.28 -10.60
N PHE A 211 -37.08 -33.63 -11.77
CA PHE A 211 -38.17 -32.87 -12.40
C PHE A 211 -38.83 -33.76 -13.45
N PRO A 212 -40.11 -34.16 -13.27
CA PRO A 212 -40.82 -35.02 -14.23
C PRO A 212 -40.97 -34.32 -15.60
N VAL A 213 -40.82 -35.06 -16.67
CA VAL A 213 -41.03 -34.54 -18.02
C VAL A 213 -42.48 -34.15 -18.24
N ALA A 214 -42.69 -33.01 -18.90
CA ALA A 214 -44.00 -32.57 -19.36
C ALA A 214 -44.19 -32.86 -20.88
N ASP A 215 -43.13 -32.67 -21.67
CA ASP A 215 -43.11 -32.85 -23.13
C ASP A 215 -42.51 -34.23 -23.50
N GLU A 216 -43.20 -35.32 -23.12
CA GLU A 216 -42.66 -36.70 -23.30
C GLU A 216 -42.26 -37.00 -24.74
N ALA A 217 -43.07 -36.60 -25.72
CA ALA A 217 -42.78 -36.84 -27.13
C ALA A 217 -41.53 -36.10 -27.63
N LYS A 218 -41.33 -34.86 -27.17
CA LYS A 218 -40.11 -34.09 -27.51
C LYS A 218 -38.88 -34.71 -26.87
N LEU A 219 -38.97 -35.17 -25.61
CA LEU A 219 -37.86 -35.84 -24.93
C LEU A 219 -37.50 -37.15 -25.65
N ALA A 220 -38.47 -37.98 -25.99
CA ALA A 220 -38.26 -39.20 -26.77
C ALA A 220 -37.53 -38.91 -28.11
N ALA A 221 -38.02 -37.94 -28.86
CA ALA A 221 -37.43 -37.54 -30.15
C ALA A 221 -36.01 -37.01 -30.00
N ALA A 222 -35.68 -36.23 -28.94
CA ALA A 222 -34.36 -35.73 -28.66
C ALA A 222 -33.31 -36.85 -28.43
N PHE A 223 -33.78 -37.97 -27.87
CA PHE A 223 -32.95 -39.17 -27.66
C PHE A 223 -33.05 -40.18 -28.82
N GLY A 224 -33.76 -39.83 -29.90
CA GLY A 224 -33.92 -40.70 -31.06
C GLY A 224 -34.84 -41.89 -30.82
N LEU A 225 -35.79 -41.77 -29.90
CA LEU A 225 -36.76 -42.81 -29.56
C LEU A 225 -38.15 -42.45 -30.08
N ASP A 226 -38.95 -43.47 -30.44
CA ASP A 226 -40.36 -43.25 -30.87
C ASP A 226 -41.27 -42.85 -29.72
N ALA A 227 -41.01 -43.37 -28.53
CA ALA A 227 -41.73 -43.05 -27.29
C ALA A 227 -40.90 -43.44 -26.05
N LEU A 228 -41.26 -42.84 -24.91
CA LEU A 228 -40.64 -43.22 -23.63
C LEU A 228 -41.36 -44.46 -23.07
N ALA A 229 -40.60 -45.50 -22.73
CA ALA A 229 -41.13 -46.73 -22.17
C ALA A 229 -41.58 -46.62 -20.70
N LYS A 230 -41.11 -45.58 -19.99
CA LYS A 230 -41.36 -45.36 -18.56
C LYS A 230 -41.44 -43.86 -18.30
N PRO A 231 -42.01 -43.44 -17.14
CA PRO A 231 -41.94 -42.06 -16.68
C PRO A 231 -40.48 -41.56 -16.65
N ALA A 232 -40.22 -40.39 -17.21
CA ALA A 232 -38.89 -39.81 -17.24
C ALA A 232 -38.79 -38.53 -16.43
N ALA A 233 -37.61 -38.25 -15.89
CA ALA A 233 -37.33 -37.03 -15.20
C ALA A 233 -35.88 -36.57 -15.49
N ILE A 234 -35.63 -35.29 -15.44
CA ILE A 234 -34.28 -34.70 -15.43
C ILE A 234 -33.89 -34.40 -14.00
N VAL A 235 -32.64 -34.69 -13.63
CA VAL A 235 -32.21 -34.52 -12.24
C VAL A 235 -31.25 -33.34 -12.11
N ILE A 236 -31.57 -32.44 -11.21
CA ILE A 236 -30.71 -31.30 -10.84
C ILE A 236 -29.98 -31.57 -9.53
N TRP A 237 -28.90 -30.86 -9.29
CA TRP A 237 -28.21 -30.80 -8.04
C TRP A 237 -28.02 -29.36 -7.56
N THR A 238 -28.26 -29.10 -6.26
CA THR A 238 -28.08 -27.75 -5.70
C THR A 238 -27.64 -27.79 -4.22
N THR A 239 -26.92 -26.75 -3.79
CA THR A 239 -26.58 -26.48 -2.37
C THR A 239 -27.56 -25.52 -1.71
N THR A 240 -28.57 -25.01 -2.47
CA THR A 240 -29.49 -23.96 -2.05
C THR A 240 -30.95 -24.44 -2.18
N ALA A 241 -31.34 -25.38 -1.33
CA ALA A 241 -32.70 -25.93 -1.35
C ALA A 241 -33.78 -24.82 -1.28
N TRP A 242 -33.52 -23.74 -0.58
CA TRP A 242 -34.43 -22.59 -0.44
C TRP A 242 -34.74 -21.87 -1.76
N THR A 243 -34.00 -22.11 -2.83
CA THR A 243 -34.28 -21.49 -4.15
C THR A 243 -35.24 -22.35 -5.00
N ILE A 244 -35.47 -23.60 -4.66
CA ILE A 244 -36.40 -24.49 -5.39
C ILE A 244 -37.82 -23.89 -5.56
N PRO A 245 -38.42 -23.26 -4.53
CA PRO A 245 -39.73 -22.62 -4.72
C PRO A 245 -39.77 -21.53 -5.80
N ALA A 246 -38.62 -20.95 -6.13
CA ALA A 246 -38.49 -19.93 -7.19
C ALA A 246 -37.92 -20.49 -8.51
N ASN A 247 -37.80 -21.79 -8.68
CA ASN A 247 -37.33 -22.38 -9.92
C ASN A 247 -38.21 -21.99 -11.11
N GLN A 248 -37.61 -21.59 -12.23
CA GLN A 248 -38.28 -21.18 -13.45
C GLN A 248 -37.72 -21.81 -14.73
N ALA A 249 -36.51 -22.41 -14.65
CA ALA A 249 -35.91 -23.11 -15.78
C ALA A 249 -34.90 -24.17 -15.29
N LEU A 250 -34.42 -24.97 -16.24
CA LEU A 250 -33.37 -25.96 -16.06
C LEU A 250 -32.26 -25.65 -17.05
N ASN A 251 -31.03 -25.39 -16.60
CA ASN A 251 -29.93 -25.00 -17.48
C ASN A 251 -28.99 -26.17 -17.73
N ILE A 252 -28.64 -26.38 -19.00
CA ILE A 252 -27.72 -27.43 -19.46
C ILE A 252 -26.70 -26.85 -20.44
N HIS A 253 -25.55 -27.51 -20.57
CA HIS A 253 -24.51 -27.08 -21.52
C HIS A 253 -24.86 -27.57 -22.95
N PRO A 254 -24.82 -26.73 -23.98
CA PRO A 254 -25.17 -27.11 -25.34
C PRO A 254 -24.31 -28.24 -25.93
N GLU A 255 -23.04 -28.26 -25.59
CA GLU A 255 -22.05 -29.19 -26.17
C GLU A 255 -21.81 -30.46 -25.33
N PHE A 256 -22.41 -30.57 -24.12
CA PHE A 256 -22.28 -31.79 -23.33
C PHE A 256 -23.25 -32.85 -23.82
N LYS A 257 -22.88 -34.11 -23.64
CA LYS A 257 -23.77 -35.25 -23.88
C LYS A 257 -24.57 -35.55 -22.62
N TYR A 258 -25.83 -35.74 -22.79
CA TYR A 258 -26.79 -36.18 -21.77
C TYR A 258 -27.26 -37.59 -22.07
N ALA A 259 -27.27 -38.40 -21.03
CA ALA A 259 -27.70 -39.79 -21.09
C ALA A 259 -29.12 -39.94 -20.58
N LEU A 260 -29.93 -40.76 -21.25
CA LEU A 260 -31.17 -41.26 -20.74
C LEU A 260 -30.91 -42.61 -20.09
N VAL A 261 -31.08 -42.67 -18.80
CA VAL A 261 -30.68 -43.80 -17.95
C VAL A 261 -31.93 -44.53 -17.46
N ASP A 262 -32.06 -45.81 -17.79
CA ASP A 262 -33.11 -46.69 -17.26
C ASP A 262 -32.70 -47.26 -15.90
N THR A 263 -33.43 -46.86 -14.84
CA THR A 263 -33.19 -47.30 -13.45
C THR A 263 -34.17 -48.38 -13.01
N GLY A 264 -34.89 -48.97 -13.91
CA GLY A 264 -35.90 -50.00 -13.62
C GLY A 264 -37.32 -49.41 -13.47
N GLU A 265 -37.54 -48.47 -12.58
CA GLU A 265 -38.84 -47.85 -12.33
C GLU A 265 -39.11 -46.61 -13.24
N ARG A 266 -38.06 -45.83 -13.52
CA ARG A 266 -38.13 -44.59 -14.31
C ARG A 266 -36.86 -44.34 -15.12
N LEU A 267 -36.97 -43.40 -16.06
CA LEU A 267 -35.85 -42.92 -16.85
C LEU A 267 -35.33 -41.62 -16.26
N LEU A 268 -34.01 -41.49 -16.17
CA LEU A 268 -33.33 -40.27 -15.65
C LEU A 268 -32.48 -39.65 -16.75
N VAL A 269 -32.57 -38.33 -16.89
CA VAL A 269 -31.67 -37.54 -17.74
C VAL A 269 -30.56 -36.95 -16.86
N LEU A 270 -29.33 -37.27 -17.17
CA LEU A 270 -28.08 -36.88 -16.48
C LEU A 270 -27.01 -36.59 -17.52
N ALA A 271 -26.02 -35.77 -17.22
CA ALA A 271 -24.82 -35.68 -18.05
C ALA A 271 -24.14 -37.04 -18.14
N GLU A 272 -23.76 -37.47 -19.34
CA GLU A 272 -23.20 -38.82 -19.60
C GLU A 272 -22.01 -39.14 -18.70
N GLU A 273 -21.10 -38.18 -18.50
CA GLU A 273 -19.89 -38.31 -17.67
C GLU A 273 -20.19 -38.49 -16.17
N LEU A 274 -21.36 -38.04 -15.71
CA LEU A 274 -21.76 -38.07 -14.30
C LEU A 274 -22.71 -39.23 -13.94
N VAL A 275 -23.14 -40.06 -14.92
CA VAL A 275 -24.11 -41.15 -14.73
C VAL A 275 -23.66 -42.10 -13.62
N GLU A 276 -22.41 -42.59 -13.67
CA GLU A 276 -21.91 -43.57 -12.69
C GLU A 276 -21.90 -42.99 -11.28
N SER A 277 -21.38 -41.76 -11.13
CA SER A 277 -21.30 -41.09 -9.83
C SER A 277 -22.70 -40.79 -9.26
N CYS A 278 -23.65 -40.40 -10.10
CA CYS A 278 -25.03 -40.15 -9.71
C CYS A 278 -25.75 -41.44 -9.28
N LEU A 279 -25.68 -42.50 -10.07
CA LEU A 279 -26.30 -43.80 -9.73
C LEU A 279 -25.75 -44.35 -8.41
N LYS A 280 -24.43 -44.26 -8.20
CA LYS A 280 -23.80 -44.65 -6.94
C LYS A 280 -24.31 -43.81 -5.76
N ARG A 281 -24.43 -42.51 -5.95
CA ARG A 281 -24.94 -41.57 -4.95
C ARG A 281 -26.39 -41.85 -4.58
N TYR A 282 -27.22 -42.25 -5.58
CA TYR A 282 -28.63 -42.60 -5.38
C TYR A 282 -28.84 -44.02 -4.87
N ASN A 283 -27.79 -44.82 -4.82
CA ASN A 283 -27.88 -46.26 -4.53
C ASN A 283 -28.84 -47.00 -5.50
N LEU A 284 -28.71 -46.64 -6.80
CA LEU A 284 -29.49 -47.21 -7.88
C LEU A 284 -28.59 -47.96 -8.88
N GLU A 285 -29.13 -48.99 -9.45
CA GLU A 285 -28.59 -49.60 -10.67
C GLU A 285 -29.32 -49.02 -11.90
N GLY A 286 -28.60 -48.88 -13.00
CA GLY A 286 -29.19 -48.36 -14.22
C GLY A 286 -28.31 -48.55 -15.43
N SER A 287 -28.91 -48.48 -16.61
CA SER A 287 -28.20 -48.58 -17.87
C SER A 287 -28.56 -47.40 -18.77
N VAL A 288 -27.54 -46.86 -19.48
CA VAL A 288 -27.77 -45.83 -20.52
C VAL A 288 -28.44 -46.46 -21.69
N ILE A 289 -29.63 -46.00 -22.03
CA ILE A 289 -30.43 -46.50 -23.14
C ILE A 289 -30.35 -45.60 -24.39
N ALA A 290 -30.03 -44.32 -24.23
CA ALA A 290 -29.82 -43.37 -25.32
C ALA A 290 -28.98 -42.17 -24.84
N THR A 291 -28.34 -41.45 -25.76
CA THR A 291 -27.63 -40.20 -25.49
C THR A 291 -28.02 -39.13 -26.46
N ALA A 292 -27.98 -37.88 -26.04
CA ALA A 292 -28.26 -36.72 -26.88
C ALA A 292 -27.31 -35.58 -26.53
N GLN A 293 -27.04 -34.69 -27.48
CA GLN A 293 -26.36 -33.43 -27.21
C GLN A 293 -27.28 -32.51 -26.41
N GLY A 294 -26.74 -31.67 -25.51
CA GLY A 294 -27.54 -30.73 -24.74
C GLY A 294 -28.36 -29.80 -25.61
N SER A 295 -27.86 -29.38 -26.77
CA SER A 295 -28.60 -28.60 -27.77
C SER A 295 -29.90 -29.26 -28.27
N ALA A 296 -29.97 -30.58 -28.25
CA ALA A 296 -31.19 -31.30 -28.64
C ALA A 296 -32.30 -31.27 -27.58
N LEU A 297 -31.97 -30.94 -26.35
CA LEU A 297 -32.90 -30.86 -25.22
C LEU A 297 -33.50 -29.46 -25.04
N GLU A 298 -33.07 -28.47 -25.83
CA GLU A 298 -33.47 -27.08 -25.72
C GLU A 298 -35.01 -26.93 -25.76
N LEU A 299 -35.57 -26.10 -24.85
CA LEU A 299 -37.00 -25.80 -24.73
C LEU A 299 -37.93 -26.99 -24.46
N ILE A 300 -37.37 -28.15 -24.04
CA ILE A 300 -38.23 -29.26 -23.55
C ILE A 300 -38.70 -28.84 -22.15
N ASN A 301 -40.01 -28.98 -21.90
CA ASN A 301 -40.60 -28.65 -20.62
C ASN A 301 -40.59 -29.82 -19.64
N PHE A 302 -40.21 -29.51 -18.41
CA PHE A 302 -40.35 -30.37 -17.25
C PHE A 302 -41.32 -29.75 -16.23
N ARG A 303 -41.90 -30.54 -15.35
CA ARG A 303 -42.80 -30.04 -14.30
C ARG A 303 -42.03 -29.72 -13.03
N HIS A 304 -42.38 -28.64 -12.39
CA HIS A 304 -41.89 -28.38 -11.04
C HIS A 304 -42.34 -29.48 -10.09
N PRO A 305 -41.51 -29.98 -9.15
CA PRO A 305 -41.83 -31.14 -8.33
C PRO A 305 -43.09 -31.04 -7.48
N PHE A 306 -43.46 -29.81 -7.04
CA PHE A 306 -44.63 -29.62 -6.16
C PHE A 306 -45.49 -28.38 -6.48
N TYR A 307 -45.13 -27.59 -7.50
CA TYR A 307 -45.97 -26.48 -7.99
C TYR A 307 -46.49 -26.80 -9.38
N ASP A 308 -47.68 -26.29 -9.69
CA ASP A 308 -48.23 -26.38 -11.05
C ASP A 308 -47.56 -25.33 -11.96
N ARG A 309 -46.33 -25.63 -12.34
CA ARG A 309 -45.45 -24.75 -13.13
C ARG A 309 -44.53 -25.58 -14.02
N LEU A 310 -44.26 -25.10 -15.21
CA LEU A 310 -43.28 -25.69 -16.12
C LEU A 310 -41.92 -25.06 -15.94
N SER A 311 -40.89 -25.89 -16.08
CA SER A 311 -39.48 -25.52 -16.06
C SER A 311 -38.86 -25.93 -17.41
N PRO A 312 -38.76 -25.01 -18.39
CA PRO A 312 -38.14 -25.28 -19.69
C PRO A 312 -36.63 -25.47 -19.54
N VAL A 313 -36.06 -26.26 -20.45
CA VAL A 313 -34.60 -26.40 -20.56
C VAL A 313 -34.02 -25.23 -21.35
N TYR A 314 -33.06 -24.54 -20.80
CA TYR A 314 -32.28 -23.48 -21.42
C TYR A 314 -30.82 -23.88 -21.58
N LEU A 315 -30.18 -23.43 -22.65
CA LEU A 315 -28.78 -23.67 -22.92
C LEU A 315 -27.91 -22.61 -22.19
N ALA A 316 -26.89 -23.05 -21.47
CA ALA A 316 -26.05 -22.18 -20.69
C ALA A 316 -24.60 -22.73 -20.63
N ASP A 317 -23.64 -21.91 -21.07
CA ASP A 317 -22.22 -22.29 -21.17
C ASP A 317 -21.52 -22.40 -19.81
N TYR A 318 -22.13 -21.87 -18.74
CA TYR A 318 -21.56 -21.92 -17.38
C TYR A 318 -21.79 -23.25 -16.66
N VAL A 319 -22.58 -24.17 -17.22
CA VAL A 319 -22.82 -25.49 -16.63
C VAL A 319 -21.56 -26.33 -16.72
N GLU A 320 -21.13 -26.89 -15.59
CA GLU A 320 -19.89 -27.66 -15.44
C GLU A 320 -20.17 -29.13 -15.10
N LEU A 321 -19.13 -29.99 -15.30
CA LEU A 321 -19.17 -31.43 -14.97
C LEU A 321 -18.37 -31.79 -13.73
N GLY A 322 -17.84 -30.78 -13.01
CA GLY A 322 -17.00 -31.01 -11.83
C GLY A 322 -17.76 -31.59 -10.61
N ALA A 323 -19.06 -31.40 -10.55
CA ALA A 323 -19.93 -31.92 -9.48
C ALA A 323 -21.39 -31.97 -9.93
N GLY A 324 -22.24 -32.63 -9.16
CA GLY A 324 -23.70 -32.66 -9.37
C GLY A 324 -24.16 -33.65 -10.43
N THR A 325 -24.99 -33.18 -11.35
CA THR A 325 -25.69 -33.97 -12.40
C THR A 325 -25.47 -33.46 -13.82
N GLY A 326 -24.75 -32.33 -13.97
CA GLY A 326 -24.61 -31.62 -15.24
C GLY A 326 -25.87 -30.85 -15.65
N VAL A 327 -26.84 -30.71 -14.73
CA VAL A 327 -28.06 -29.93 -14.90
C VAL A 327 -28.20 -28.97 -13.73
N VAL A 328 -28.36 -27.70 -14.02
CA VAL A 328 -28.49 -26.64 -13.01
C VAL A 328 -29.95 -26.19 -12.95
N HIS A 329 -30.55 -26.20 -11.75
CA HIS A 329 -31.85 -25.56 -11.58
C HIS A 329 -31.70 -24.05 -11.63
N SER A 330 -32.52 -23.36 -12.36
CA SER A 330 -32.45 -21.92 -12.56
C SER A 330 -33.54 -21.19 -11.78
N ALA A 331 -33.07 -20.26 -10.89
CA ALA A 331 -33.95 -19.33 -10.19
C ALA A 331 -33.43 -17.90 -10.43
N PRO A 332 -33.91 -17.22 -11.48
CA PRO A 332 -33.33 -15.97 -11.99
C PRO A 332 -33.26 -14.82 -10.97
N ALA A 333 -34.09 -14.87 -9.92
CA ALA A 333 -34.02 -13.89 -8.84
C ALA A 333 -32.83 -14.09 -7.91
N TYR A 334 -32.16 -15.27 -7.92
CA TYR A 334 -31.17 -15.68 -6.92
C TYR A 334 -29.83 -16.17 -7.50
N GLY A 335 -29.61 -15.97 -8.81
CA GLY A 335 -28.38 -16.27 -9.51
C GLY A 335 -28.16 -15.32 -10.68
N GLU A 336 -26.93 -14.77 -10.81
CA GLU A 336 -26.59 -13.85 -11.91
C GLU A 336 -26.63 -14.56 -13.26
N ASP A 337 -26.02 -15.74 -13.38
CA ASP A 337 -26.00 -16.53 -14.61
C ASP A 337 -27.40 -17.04 -14.97
N ASP A 338 -28.19 -17.42 -13.96
CA ASP A 338 -29.63 -17.78 -14.15
C ASP A 338 -30.42 -16.61 -14.71
N PHE A 339 -30.21 -15.41 -14.14
CA PHE A 339 -30.88 -14.20 -14.60
C PHE A 339 -30.52 -13.87 -16.04
N VAL A 340 -29.23 -13.85 -16.38
CA VAL A 340 -28.76 -13.56 -17.74
C VAL A 340 -29.31 -14.59 -18.73
N THR A 341 -29.27 -15.87 -18.37
CA THR A 341 -29.83 -16.95 -19.24
C THR A 341 -31.30 -16.79 -19.43
N CYS A 342 -32.09 -16.60 -18.38
CA CYS A 342 -33.57 -16.42 -18.51
C CYS A 342 -33.93 -15.17 -19.33
N LYS A 343 -33.18 -14.06 -19.17
CA LYS A 343 -33.37 -12.86 -19.99
C LYS A 343 -33.08 -13.10 -21.47
N ARG A 344 -32.05 -13.89 -21.80
CA ARG A 344 -31.71 -14.28 -23.18
C ARG A 344 -32.84 -15.07 -23.83
N TYR A 345 -33.59 -15.88 -23.06
CA TYR A 345 -34.77 -16.58 -23.53
C TYR A 345 -36.06 -15.76 -23.47
N GLY A 346 -35.98 -14.44 -23.27
CA GLY A 346 -37.08 -13.50 -23.39
C GLY A 346 -37.92 -13.29 -22.13
N MET A 347 -37.51 -13.83 -20.97
CA MET A 347 -38.19 -13.60 -19.70
C MET A 347 -38.11 -12.09 -19.33
N VAL A 348 -39.27 -11.47 -19.15
CA VAL A 348 -39.35 -10.05 -18.72
C VAL A 348 -39.26 -9.95 -17.19
N ASN A 349 -39.01 -8.73 -16.65
CA ASN A 349 -38.84 -8.54 -15.21
C ASN A 349 -40.04 -8.99 -14.38
N ASP A 350 -41.25 -8.79 -14.91
CA ASP A 350 -42.50 -9.14 -14.25
C ASP A 350 -42.73 -10.65 -14.15
N ASP A 351 -42.04 -11.43 -14.98
CA ASP A 351 -42.13 -12.91 -14.98
C ASP A 351 -41.21 -13.50 -13.89
N ILE A 352 -40.22 -12.74 -13.37
CA ILE A 352 -39.25 -13.24 -12.42
C ILE A 352 -39.85 -13.36 -11.04
N LEU A 353 -39.89 -14.59 -10.51
CA LEU A 353 -40.41 -14.89 -9.20
C LEU A 353 -39.44 -14.45 -8.10
N THR A 354 -39.89 -13.55 -7.22
CA THR A 354 -39.11 -13.01 -6.10
C THR A 354 -39.74 -13.30 -4.74
N PRO A 355 -39.94 -14.58 -4.36
CA PRO A 355 -40.70 -14.92 -3.15
C PRO A 355 -39.97 -14.57 -1.84
N VAL A 356 -38.68 -14.25 -1.84
CA VAL A 356 -37.93 -13.91 -0.65
C VAL A 356 -37.91 -12.40 -0.44
N GLN A 357 -38.41 -11.96 0.70
CA GLN A 357 -38.43 -10.55 1.11
C GLN A 357 -37.04 -10.06 1.57
N SER A 358 -36.90 -8.74 1.79
CA SER A 358 -35.64 -8.10 2.20
C SER A 358 -35.07 -8.63 3.52
N ASN A 359 -35.91 -9.16 4.39
CA ASN A 359 -35.54 -9.76 5.68
C ASN A 359 -35.28 -11.28 5.61
N GLY A 360 -35.28 -11.87 4.41
CA GLY A 360 -35.05 -13.29 4.19
C GLY A 360 -36.25 -14.21 4.47
N VAL A 361 -37.42 -13.63 4.67
CA VAL A 361 -38.67 -14.39 4.90
C VAL A 361 -39.42 -14.52 3.57
N TYR A 362 -39.98 -15.69 3.31
CA TYR A 362 -40.86 -15.86 2.15
C TYR A 362 -42.13 -15.03 2.31
N VAL A 363 -42.63 -14.49 1.20
CA VAL A 363 -43.92 -13.81 1.17
C VAL A 363 -44.99 -14.73 1.71
N GLU A 364 -45.96 -14.18 2.49
CA GLU A 364 -47.06 -14.98 3.12
C GLU A 364 -47.89 -15.76 2.12
N SER A 365 -48.01 -15.28 0.89
CA SER A 365 -48.77 -15.92 -0.20
C SER A 365 -48.05 -17.11 -0.83
N LEU A 366 -46.78 -17.39 -0.50
CA LEU A 366 -46.09 -18.57 -1.01
C LEU A 366 -46.68 -19.86 -0.44
N GLU A 367 -47.24 -20.68 -1.30
CA GLU A 367 -47.81 -21.98 -0.90
C GLU A 367 -46.73 -22.84 -0.23
N PHE A 368 -47.06 -23.52 0.88
CA PHE A 368 -46.26 -24.38 1.76
C PHE A 368 -45.21 -23.68 2.64
N PHE A 369 -44.58 -22.55 2.20
CA PHE A 369 -43.44 -21.98 2.88
C PHE A 369 -43.61 -20.52 3.30
N GLY A 370 -44.75 -19.90 3.03
CA GLY A 370 -45.06 -18.51 3.39
C GLY A 370 -44.77 -18.20 4.86
N GLY A 371 -44.16 -17.02 5.10
CA GLY A 371 -43.81 -16.56 6.45
C GLY A 371 -42.59 -17.23 7.06
N GLN A 372 -41.95 -18.21 6.43
CA GLN A 372 -40.75 -18.87 6.92
C GLN A 372 -39.44 -18.16 6.48
N PHE A 373 -38.47 -18.10 7.39
CA PHE A 373 -37.12 -17.63 7.06
C PHE A 373 -36.39 -18.69 6.22
N ILE A 374 -35.76 -18.30 5.15
CA ILE A 374 -35.21 -19.23 4.12
C ILE A 374 -34.27 -20.30 4.67
N TRP A 375 -33.39 -19.97 5.63
CA TRP A 375 -32.50 -20.96 6.23
C TRP A 375 -33.24 -21.97 7.13
N LYS A 376 -34.40 -21.58 7.66
CA LYS A 376 -35.24 -22.48 8.48
C LYS A 376 -36.22 -23.29 7.63
N ALA A 377 -36.52 -22.85 6.41
CA ALA A 377 -37.40 -23.54 5.48
C ALA A 377 -36.74 -24.75 4.77
N ASN A 378 -35.41 -24.85 4.73
CA ASN A 378 -34.70 -25.92 4.03
C ASN A 378 -35.19 -27.32 4.42
N PRO A 379 -35.36 -27.72 5.70
CA PRO A 379 -35.87 -29.04 6.06
C PRO A 379 -37.29 -29.30 5.54
N ALA A 380 -38.17 -28.30 5.60
CA ALA A 380 -39.55 -28.41 5.09
C ALA A 380 -39.61 -28.58 3.57
N ILE A 381 -38.68 -27.91 2.85
CA ILE A 381 -38.56 -28.06 1.39
C ILE A 381 -38.07 -29.47 1.04
N VAL A 382 -37.09 -29.98 1.75
CA VAL A 382 -36.57 -31.35 1.55
C VAL A 382 -37.66 -32.40 1.86
N GLU A 383 -38.43 -32.19 2.91
CA GLU A 383 -39.58 -33.05 3.24
C GLU A 383 -40.63 -33.02 2.10
N LYS A 384 -40.98 -31.83 1.62
CA LYS A 384 -41.94 -31.67 0.50
C LYS A 384 -41.47 -32.35 -0.77
N LEU A 385 -40.18 -32.24 -1.11
CA LEU A 385 -39.56 -32.96 -2.24
C LEU A 385 -39.63 -34.47 -2.07
N SER A 386 -39.46 -34.97 -0.85
CA SER A 386 -39.57 -36.38 -0.54
C SER A 386 -41.02 -36.89 -0.64
N GLU A 387 -41.99 -36.11 -0.14
CA GLU A 387 -43.42 -36.41 -0.32
C GLU A 387 -43.85 -36.50 -1.78
N ALA A 388 -43.29 -35.60 -2.61
CA ALA A 388 -43.54 -35.59 -4.07
C ALA A 388 -42.78 -36.71 -4.82
N GLY A 389 -41.96 -37.52 -4.15
CA GLY A 389 -41.14 -38.56 -4.79
C GLY A 389 -40.05 -38.00 -5.72
N ALA A 390 -39.71 -36.74 -5.55
CA ALA A 390 -38.75 -36.02 -6.38
C ALA A 390 -37.34 -35.97 -5.79
N LEU A 391 -37.16 -36.16 -4.47
CA LEU A 391 -35.87 -36.16 -3.83
C LEU A 391 -35.12 -37.45 -4.15
N MET A 392 -33.99 -37.34 -4.84
CA MET A 392 -33.13 -38.47 -5.19
C MET A 392 -32.05 -38.74 -4.13
N HIS A 393 -31.46 -37.68 -3.62
CA HIS A 393 -30.39 -37.77 -2.61
C HIS A 393 -30.25 -36.47 -1.83
N THR A 394 -29.73 -36.58 -0.63
CA THR A 394 -29.32 -35.42 0.18
C THR A 394 -28.10 -35.76 1.02
N GLU A 395 -27.15 -34.83 1.09
CA GLU A 395 -25.96 -34.93 1.95
C GLU A 395 -25.55 -33.56 2.44
N THR A 396 -24.62 -33.50 3.39
CA THR A 396 -24.05 -32.23 3.88
C THR A 396 -22.61 -32.08 3.42
N ILE A 397 -22.32 -30.99 2.74
CA ILE A 397 -20.98 -30.65 2.30
C ILE A 397 -20.48 -29.37 2.98
N SER A 398 -19.16 -29.21 3.08
CA SER A 398 -18.52 -27.95 3.44
C SER A 398 -17.92 -27.32 2.18
N HIS A 399 -18.27 -26.09 1.94
CA HIS A 399 -17.80 -25.35 0.77
C HIS A 399 -17.61 -23.86 1.08
N SER A 400 -16.82 -23.19 0.27
CA SER A 400 -16.66 -21.74 0.34
C SER A 400 -17.95 -21.05 -0.03
N TYR A 401 -18.42 -20.09 0.76
CA TYR A 401 -19.68 -19.39 0.59
C TYR A 401 -19.56 -17.90 0.89
N MET A 402 -20.34 -17.08 0.20
CA MET A 402 -20.37 -15.62 0.39
C MET A 402 -20.87 -15.25 1.78
N HIS A 403 -20.16 -14.34 2.45
CA HIS A 403 -20.53 -13.77 3.74
C HIS A 403 -20.42 -12.25 3.71
N CYS A 404 -21.27 -11.60 4.49
CA CYS A 404 -21.14 -10.18 4.73
C CYS A 404 -19.82 -9.88 5.47
N TRP A 405 -19.00 -9.01 4.90
CA TRP A 405 -17.71 -8.63 5.49
C TRP A 405 -17.82 -8.10 6.94
N ARG A 406 -18.98 -7.54 7.30
CA ARG A 406 -19.22 -6.92 8.60
C ARG A 406 -19.89 -7.86 9.60
N HIS A 407 -21.03 -8.44 9.22
CA HIS A 407 -21.81 -9.32 10.10
C HIS A 407 -21.28 -10.74 10.13
N LYS A 408 -20.43 -11.12 9.16
CA LYS A 408 -19.91 -12.51 9.00
C LYS A 408 -21.04 -13.55 8.82
N THR A 409 -22.20 -13.11 8.36
CA THR A 409 -23.36 -13.95 8.07
C THR A 409 -23.48 -14.24 6.58
N PRO A 410 -24.04 -15.39 6.19
CA PRO A 410 -24.19 -15.77 4.80
C PRO A 410 -25.06 -14.79 4.02
N LEU A 411 -24.62 -14.46 2.81
CA LEU A 411 -25.32 -13.63 1.84
C LEU A 411 -26.18 -14.49 0.90
N ILE A 412 -27.06 -13.81 0.15
CA ILE A 412 -27.70 -14.37 -1.03
C ILE A 412 -27.60 -13.40 -2.19
N TYR A 413 -27.69 -13.89 -3.40
CA TYR A 413 -28.13 -13.06 -4.51
C TYR A 413 -29.63 -12.81 -4.39
N ARG A 414 -30.09 -11.58 -4.61
CA ARG A 414 -31.50 -11.21 -4.57
C ARG A 414 -31.82 -10.19 -5.66
N ALA A 415 -32.70 -10.54 -6.59
CA ALA A 415 -33.17 -9.56 -7.55
C ALA A 415 -33.99 -8.49 -6.84
N THR A 416 -33.58 -7.25 -7.02
CA THR A 416 -34.27 -6.09 -6.50
C THR A 416 -34.02 -4.89 -7.41
N ALA A 417 -34.96 -3.97 -7.46
CA ALA A 417 -34.81 -2.75 -8.22
C ALA A 417 -33.76 -1.85 -7.54
N GLN A 418 -32.66 -1.61 -8.23
CA GLN A 418 -31.51 -0.82 -7.74
C GLN A 418 -31.07 0.17 -8.82
N TRP A 419 -30.19 1.10 -8.42
CA TRP A 419 -29.51 2.02 -9.33
C TRP A 419 -28.12 1.51 -9.65
N PHE A 420 -27.78 1.51 -10.93
CA PHE A 420 -26.53 0.98 -11.46
C PHE A 420 -25.79 2.02 -12.30
N VAL A 421 -24.47 1.96 -12.23
CA VAL A 421 -23.58 2.51 -13.25
C VAL A 421 -23.29 1.39 -14.26
N GLY A 422 -23.69 1.60 -15.52
CA GLY A 422 -23.56 0.60 -16.57
C GLY A 422 -22.13 0.52 -17.10
N MET A 423 -21.55 -0.67 -17.09
CA MET A 423 -20.21 -0.90 -17.65
C MET A 423 -20.22 -0.92 -19.17
N ASP A 424 -21.20 -1.62 -19.75
CA ASP A 424 -21.34 -1.82 -21.21
C ASP A 424 -22.50 -1.03 -21.82
N LYS A 425 -23.18 -0.25 -20.99
CA LYS A 425 -24.28 0.60 -21.48
C LYS A 425 -23.72 1.68 -22.37
N GLN A 426 -24.32 1.80 -23.58
CA GLN A 426 -23.96 2.87 -24.49
C GLN A 426 -24.33 4.23 -23.89
N PRO A 427 -23.36 5.13 -23.67
CA PRO A 427 -23.65 6.48 -23.18
C PRO A 427 -24.30 7.35 -24.29
N GLY A 428 -24.71 8.54 -23.93
CA GLY A 428 -25.22 9.51 -24.91
C GLY A 428 -24.19 9.92 -25.96
N THR A 429 -22.90 9.91 -25.58
CA THR A 429 -21.76 10.21 -26.47
C THR A 429 -20.54 9.40 -26.04
N GLY A 430 -19.74 8.96 -27.02
CA GLY A 430 -18.48 8.26 -26.77
C GLY A 430 -18.63 6.75 -26.50
N GLU A 431 -17.60 6.16 -25.92
CA GLU A 431 -17.45 4.72 -25.67
C GLU A 431 -18.10 4.31 -24.35
N PRO A 432 -18.51 3.02 -24.19
CA PRO A 432 -18.94 2.47 -22.92
C PRO A 432 -17.87 2.62 -21.81
N LEU A 433 -18.31 2.64 -20.56
CA LEU A 433 -17.44 2.88 -19.42
C LEU A 433 -16.29 1.86 -19.31
N ARG A 434 -16.57 0.58 -19.58
CA ARG A 434 -15.57 -0.49 -19.59
C ARG A 434 -14.42 -0.18 -20.56
N GLU A 435 -14.74 0.23 -21.79
CA GLU A 435 -13.74 0.54 -22.81
C GLU A 435 -12.90 1.75 -22.40
N ARG A 436 -13.53 2.82 -21.87
CA ARG A 436 -12.83 3.98 -21.33
C ARG A 436 -11.88 3.61 -20.20
N ALA A 437 -12.32 2.79 -19.25
CA ALA A 437 -11.54 2.38 -18.10
C ALA A 437 -10.35 1.47 -18.48
N LEU A 438 -10.54 0.52 -19.40
CA LEU A 438 -9.46 -0.33 -19.89
C LEU A 438 -8.38 0.48 -20.62
N LYS A 439 -8.77 1.44 -21.45
CA LYS A 439 -7.85 2.36 -22.11
C LYS A 439 -7.09 3.23 -21.10
N ALA A 440 -7.76 3.76 -20.09
CA ALA A 440 -7.13 4.56 -19.04
C ALA A 440 -6.11 3.75 -18.23
N ILE A 441 -6.34 2.43 -18.03
CA ILE A 441 -5.38 1.53 -17.38
C ILE A 441 -4.10 1.38 -18.24
N GLU A 442 -4.23 1.29 -19.57
CA GLU A 442 -3.07 1.20 -20.47
C GLU A 442 -2.20 2.47 -20.42
N GLU A 443 -2.81 3.62 -20.21
CA GLU A 443 -2.14 4.93 -20.12
C GLU A 443 -1.56 5.22 -18.72
N THR A 444 -1.91 4.43 -17.70
CA THR A 444 -1.46 4.61 -16.31
C THR A 444 -0.15 3.85 -16.05
N LYS A 445 0.80 4.50 -15.35
CA LYS A 445 2.01 3.84 -14.89
C LYS A 445 1.77 3.11 -13.57
N PHE A 446 2.17 1.84 -13.50
CA PHE A 446 2.01 1.02 -12.30
C PHE A 446 3.36 0.71 -11.63
N VAL A 447 3.41 0.87 -10.32
CA VAL A 447 4.55 0.52 -9.48
C VAL A 447 4.06 -0.34 -8.30
N PRO A 448 4.37 -1.65 -8.28
CA PRO A 448 5.04 -2.44 -9.32
C PRO A 448 4.14 -2.72 -10.55
N ALA A 449 4.78 -3.09 -11.65
CA ALA A 449 4.10 -3.27 -12.95
C ALA A 449 2.97 -4.32 -12.97
N TRP A 450 3.01 -5.33 -12.09
CA TRP A 450 1.97 -6.37 -12.00
C TRP A 450 0.57 -5.80 -11.66
N GLY A 451 0.52 -4.63 -11.02
CA GLY A 451 -0.74 -3.95 -10.69
C GLY A 451 -1.63 -3.68 -11.90
N GLN A 452 -1.02 -3.42 -13.07
CA GLN A 452 -1.77 -3.18 -14.32
C GLN A 452 -2.61 -4.39 -14.73
N ALA A 453 -2.01 -5.57 -14.82
CA ALA A 453 -2.71 -6.79 -15.21
C ALA A 453 -3.83 -7.13 -14.21
N ARG A 454 -3.60 -6.89 -12.92
CA ARG A 454 -4.59 -7.13 -11.87
C ARG A 454 -5.80 -6.21 -12.01
N LEU A 455 -5.60 -4.90 -12.14
CA LEU A 455 -6.69 -3.94 -12.30
C LEU A 455 -7.43 -4.16 -13.62
N HIS A 456 -6.69 -4.42 -14.70
CA HIS A 456 -7.27 -4.74 -16.02
C HIS A 456 -8.23 -5.94 -15.94
N SER A 457 -7.79 -7.05 -15.33
CA SER A 457 -8.63 -8.25 -15.20
C SER A 457 -9.90 -7.97 -14.39
N MET A 458 -9.81 -7.17 -13.32
CA MET A 458 -10.96 -6.80 -12.51
C MET A 458 -11.95 -5.93 -13.27
N ILE A 459 -11.50 -5.00 -14.10
CA ILE A 459 -12.37 -4.13 -14.92
C ILE A 459 -12.98 -4.92 -16.09
N ALA A 460 -12.19 -5.76 -16.76
CA ALA A 460 -12.65 -6.53 -17.92
C ALA A 460 -13.86 -7.44 -17.59
N ASN A 461 -13.88 -8.00 -16.38
CA ASN A 461 -14.93 -8.94 -15.95
C ASN A 461 -15.93 -8.33 -14.96
N ARG A 462 -15.87 -7.01 -14.73
CA ARG A 462 -16.75 -6.37 -13.75
C ARG A 462 -18.20 -6.32 -14.23
N PRO A 463 -19.18 -6.72 -13.39
CA PRO A 463 -20.60 -6.44 -13.65
C PRO A 463 -20.92 -4.94 -13.50
N ASP A 464 -22.12 -4.53 -13.87
CA ASP A 464 -22.59 -3.16 -13.60
C ASP A 464 -22.51 -2.85 -12.10
N TRP A 465 -22.09 -1.64 -11.78
CA TRP A 465 -21.90 -1.21 -10.40
C TRP A 465 -23.22 -0.79 -9.76
N CYS A 466 -23.71 -1.55 -8.80
CA CYS A 466 -24.86 -1.18 -7.98
C CYS A 466 -24.46 -0.08 -7.01
N ILE A 467 -24.94 1.16 -7.24
CA ILE A 467 -24.60 2.33 -6.43
C ILE A 467 -25.63 2.66 -5.34
N SER A 468 -26.80 2.05 -5.32
CA SER A 468 -27.83 2.32 -4.32
C SER A 468 -27.73 1.41 -3.10
N ARG A 469 -27.94 1.99 -1.91
CA ARG A 469 -27.95 1.30 -0.61
C ARG A 469 -29.19 1.71 0.18
N GLN A 470 -29.76 0.79 0.95
CA GLN A 470 -30.87 1.01 1.86
C GLN A 470 -30.32 1.28 3.25
N ARG A 471 -29.72 2.48 3.44
CA ARG A 471 -29.03 2.92 4.65
C ARG A 471 -29.56 4.24 5.17
N ASN A 472 -29.34 4.48 6.46
CA ASN A 472 -29.61 5.77 7.08
C ASN A 472 -28.42 6.73 6.94
N TRP A 473 -27.18 6.20 7.00
CA TRP A 473 -25.96 7.01 7.00
C TRP A 473 -25.21 6.87 5.67
N GLY A 474 -25.34 7.85 4.82
CA GLY A 474 -24.73 7.95 3.49
C GLY A 474 -25.28 9.14 2.71
N VAL A 475 -24.59 9.52 1.64
CA VAL A 475 -25.05 10.59 0.74
C VAL A 475 -26.27 10.10 -0.04
N PRO A 476 -27.40 10.83 -0.02
CA PRO A 476 -28.62 10.39 -0.68
C PRO A 476 -28.50 10.44 -2.20
N ILE A 477 -29.25 9.58 -2.88
CA ILE A 477 -29.52 9.66 -4.31
C ILE A 477 -30.76 10.53 -4.53
N PRO A 478 -30.63 11.82 -4.89
CA PRO A 478 -31.75 12.76 -4.86
C PRO A 478 -32.60 12.67 -6.14
N PHE A 479 -33.28 11.53 -6.32
CA PHE A 479 -34.12 11.26 -7.47
C PHE A 479 -35.60 11.37 -7.12
N PHE A 480 -36.38 11.89 -8.08
CA PHE A 480 -37.83 11.87 -8.11
C PHE A 480 -38.30 10.93 -9.21
N LEU A 481 -39.09 9.93 -8.85
CA LEU A 481 -39.59 8.92 -9.76
C LEU A 481 -41.08 9.11 -10.01
N HIS A 482 -41.48 9.07 -11.28
CA HIS A 482 -42.89 9.12 -11.64
C HIS A 482 -43.60 7.89 -11.10
N LYS A 483 -44.69 8.07 -10.36
CA LYS A 483 -45.42 7.00 -9.63
C LYS A 483 -45.92 5.88 -10.51
N GLN A 484 -46.34 6.19 -11.75
CA GLN A 484 -46.93 5.18 -12.67
C GLN A 484 -45.88 4.52 -13.53
N THR A 485 -44.88 5.26 -14.05
CA THR A 485 -43.88 4.74 -14.99
C THR A 485 -42.57 4.31 -14.32
N GLY A 486 -42.31 4.79 -13.11
CA GLY A 486 -41.02 4.57 -12.41
C GLY A 486 -39.84 5.27 -13.06
N GLU A 487 -40.09 6.14 -14.05
CA GLU A 487 -39.03 6.92 -14.73
C GLU A 487 -38.58 8.14 -13.93
N LEU A 488 -37.36 8.56 -14.19
CA LEU A 488 -36.80 9.78 -13.59
C LEU A 488 -37.56 11.03 -14.10
N HIS A 489 -37.64 12.02 -13.21
CA HIS A 489 -38.18 13.32 -13.60
C HIS A 489 -37.35 13.93 -14.76
N PRO A 490 -37.98 14.52 -15.79
CA PRO A 490 -37.26 15.09 -16.95
C PRO A 490 -36.18 16.13 -16.60
N ARG A 491 -36.38 16.88 -15.51
CA ARG A 491 -35.40 17.86 -14.98
C ARG A 491 -34.47 17.29 -13.91
N THR A 492 -34.21 15.99 -13.89
CA THR A 492 -33.43 15.32 -12.81
C THR A 492 -32.10 16.01 -12.54
N VAL A 493 -31.28 16.33 -13.54
CA VAL A 493 -29.98 16.98 -13.36
C VAL A 493 -30.10 18.37 -12.72
N GLU A 494 -31.12 19.14 -13.13
CA GLU A 494 -31.42 20.46 -12.54
C GLU A 494 -31.86 20.34 -11.07
N LEU A 495 -32.73 19.37 -10.79
CA LEU A 495 -33.20 19.08 -9.43
C LEU A 495 -32.08 18.60 -8.52
N MET A 496 -31.18 17.79 -9.03
CA MET A 496 -29.98 17.36 -8.29
C MET A 496 -29.09 18.56 -7.91
N GLU A 497 -28.87 19.51 -8.80
CA GLU A 497 -28.12 20.73 -8.48
C GLU A 497 -28.87 21.58 -7.43
N ALA A 498 -30.17 21.70 -7.51
CA ALA A 498 -30.97 22.39 -6.49
C ALA A 498 -30.86 21.73 -5.13
N VAL A 499 -30.83 20.40 -5.07
CA VAL A 499 -30.60 19.66 -3.81
C VAL A 499 -29.16 19.82 -3.35
N ALA A 500 -28.15 19.73 -4.23
CA ALA A 500 -26.75 19.90 -3.88
C ALA A 500 -26.48 21.27 -3.22
N LYS A 501 -27.08 22.35 -3.71
CA LYS A 501 -26.99 23.69 -3.08
C LYS A 501 -27.54 23.72 -1.67
N ARG A 502 -28.59 22.97 -1.37
CA ARG A 502 -29.15 22.85 -0.01
C ARG A 502 -28.24 22.00 0.87
N VAL A 503 -27.71 20.90 0.34
CA VAL A 503 -26.76 20.02 1.05
C VAL A 503 -25.47 20.77 1.42
N GLU A 504 -25.00 21.67 0.58
CA GLU A 504 -23.85 22.54 0.89
C GLU A 504 -24.04 23.38 2.16
N LEU A 505 -25.30 23.72 2.48
CA LEU A 505 -25.62 24.55 3.66
C LEU A 505 -26.02 23.74 4.88
N GLU A 506 -26.71 22.61 4.70
CA GLU A 506 -27.39 21.88 5.78
C GLU A 506 -26.94 20.40 5.88
N GLY A 507 -26.06 19.95 4.98
CA GLY A 507 -25.67 18.54 4.86
C GLY A 507 -26.79 17.66 4.28
N ILE A 508 -26.59 16.34 4.33
CA ILE A 508 -27.52 15.35 3.75
C ILE A 508 -28.94 15.46 4.33
N GLU A 509 -29.12 16.01 5.52
CA GLU A 509 -30.42 16.24 6.14
C GLU A 509 -31.34 17.08 5.26
N ALA A 510 -30.78 17.98 4.45
CA ALA A 510 -31.52 18.80 3.49
C ALA A 510 -32.39 17.97 2.54
N TRP A 511 -31.92 16.81 2.08
CA TRP A 511 -32.71 15.91 1.26
C TRP A 511 -33.80 15.18 2.05
N PHE A 512 -33.43 14.61 3.20
CA PHE A 512 -34.38 13.80 3.96
C PHE A 512 -35.55 14.62 4.51
N LYS A 513 -35.34 15.88 4.86
CA LYS A 513 -36.36 16.82 5.34
C LYS A 513 -37.12 17.54 4.22
N LEU A 514 -36.61 17.50 2.97
CA LEU A 514 -37.20 18.20 1.83
C LEU A 514 -38.63 17.70 1.54
N ASP A 515 -39.59 18.64 1.48
CA ASP A 515 -40.89 18.39 0.85
C ASP A 515 -40.78 18.53 -0.67
N ALA A 516 -41.23 17.50 -1.40
CA ALA A 516 -41.17 17.47 -2.86
C ALA A 516 -41.86 18.68 -3.51
N VAL A 517 -42.90 19.24 -2.87
CA VAL A 517 -43.63 20.42 -3.34
C VAL A 517 -42.70 21.66 -3.47
N GLU A 518 -41.67 21.78 -2.65
CA GLU A 518 -40.73 22.90 -2.72
C GLU A 518 -39.94 22.98 -4.02
N LEU A 519 -39.67 21.83 -4.66
CA LEU A 519 -38.93 21.76 -5.92
C LEU A 519 -39.83 21.44 -7.13
N LEU A 520 -40.89 20.66 -6.93
CA LEU A 520 -41.76 20.21 -8.02
C LEU A 520 -43.07 20.99 -8.13
N GLY A 521 -43.43 21.77 -7.10
CA GLY A 521 -44.69 22.53 -7.10
C GLY A 521 -45.91 21.60 -7.30
N GLU A 522 -46.76 21.87 -8.25
CA GLU A 522 -47.97 21.13 -8.54
C GLU A 522 -47.70 19.71 -9.04
N GLU A 523 -46.52 19.44 -9.61
CA GLU A 523 -46.16 18.10 -10.13
C GLU A 523 -45.79 17.14 -8.97
N ALA A 524 -45.56 17.59 -7.76
CA ALA A 524 -45.10 16.77 -6.61
C ALA A 524 -46.01 15.55 -6.36
N GLY A 525 -47.34 15.68 -6.60
CA GLY A 525 -48.28 14.59 -6.44
C GLY A 525 -48.05 13.39 -7.38
N GLN A 526 -47.35 13.59 -8.50
CA GLN A 526 -47.07 12.58 -9.51
C GLN A 526 -45.76 11.81 -9.31
N TYR A 527 -44.92 12.28 -8.40
CA TYR A 527 -43.57 11.74 -8.17
C TYR A 527 -43.36 11.27 -6.74
N ASP A 528 -42.57 10.23 -6.60
CA ASP A 528 -42.06 9.74 -5.32
C ASP A 528 -40.59 10.14 -5.16
N LYS A 529 -40.23 10.64 -4.00
CA LYS A 529 -38.86 10.91 -3.56
C LYS A 529 -38.23 9.62 -3.05
N ILE A 530 -37.10 9.19 -3.60
CA ILE A 530 -36.40 8.00 -3.10
C ILE A 530 -35.55 8.33 -1.88
N THR A 531 -35.31 7.33 -1.05
CA THR A 531 -34.52 7.46 0.21
C THR A 531 -33.22 6.67 0.20
N ASP A 532 -32.89 6.01 -0.92
CA ASP A 532 -31.65 5.29 -1.07
C ASP A 532 -30.44 6.22 -0.94
N THR A 533 -29.37 5.70 -0.36
CA THR A 533 -28.08 6.37 -0.27
C THR A 533 -27.08 5.77 -1.27
N LEU A 534 -26.02 6.50 -1.56
CA LEU A 534 -24.93 6.02 -2.39
C LEU A 534 -24.11 4.93 -1.66
N ASP A 535 -23.49 4.08 -2.46
CA ASP A 535 -22.42 3.19 -2.02
C ASP A 535 -21.23 3.99 -1.49
N VAL A 536 -20.70 3.63 -0.34
CA VAL A 536 -19.55 4.32 0.27
C VAL A 536 -18.31 4.37 -0.64
N TRP A 537 -18.16 3.41 -1.56
CA TRP A 537 -17.12 3.46 -2.57
C TRP A 537 -17.33 4.56 -3.62
N PHE A 538 -18.53 5.11 -3.72
CA PHE A 538 -18.80 6.29 -4.52
C PHE A 538 -18.26 7.55 -3.82
N ASP A 539 -18.43 7.66 -2.50
CA ASP A 539 -17.93 8.77 -1.70
C ASP A 539 -16.40 8.93 -1.90
N SER A 540 -15.64 7.88 -1.56
CA SER A 540 -14.18 7.88 -1.74
C SER A 540 -13.79 7.91 -3.22
N GLY A 541 -14.54 7.26 -4.09
CA GLY A 541 -14.30 7.23 -5.54
C GLY A 541 -14.40 8.58 -6.24
N THR A 542 -15.15 9.54 -5.69
CA THR A 542 -15.36 10.88 -6.29
C THR A 542 -14.51 11.98 -5.64
N THR A 543 -13.62 11.65 -4.72
CA THR A 543 -12.76 12.65 -4.06
C THR A 543 -11.90 13.45 -5.05
N HIS A 544 -11.50 12.85 -6.18
CA HIS A 544 -10.82 13.55 -7.26
C HIS A 544 -11.69 14.68 -7.86
N TRP A 545 -13.01 14.50 -7.87
CA TRP A 545 -13.95 15.45 -8.42
C TRP A 545 -13.95 16.79 -7.65
N HIS A 546 -14.00 16.75 -6.33
CA HIS A 546 -14.11 17.96 -5.53
C HIS A 546 -12.81 18.38 -4.84
N VAL A 547 -11.94 17.48 -4.44
CA VAL A 547 -10.66 17.83 -3.79
C VAL A 547 -9.66 18.36 -4.82
N LEU A 548 -9.46 17.65 -5.94
CA LEU A 548 -8.50 18.05 -6.96
C LEU A 548 -9.01 19.21 -7.83
N ARG A 549 -10.33 19.42 -7.94
CA ARG A 549 -10.95 20.49 -8.74
C ARG A 549 -10.96 21.85 -8.06
N GLY A 550 -10.49 21.98 -6.83
CA GLY A 550 -10.35 23.30 -6.26
C GLY A 550 -10.82 23.50 -4.82
N SER A 551 -11.36 22.49 -4.11
CA SER A 551 -11.66 22.69 -2.67
C SER A 551 -10.40 22.99 -1.85
N HIS A 552 -9.23 22.51 -2.30
CA HIS A 552 -7.93 22.71 -1.67
C HIS A 552 -6.88 23.37 -2.58
N ASP A 553 -7.24 23.78 -3.79
CA ASP A 553 -6.36 24.41 -4.79
C ASP A 553 -5.04 23.62 -5.05
N ILE A 554 -5.09 22.30 -4.95
CA ILE A 554 -3.93 21.43 -5.15
C ILE A 554 -3.85 20.83 -6.55
N GLY A 555 -4.94 20.89 -7.34
CA GLY A 555 -5.01 20.30 -8.67
C GLY A 555 -4.05 20.92 -9.66
N HIS A 556 -3.78 20.22 -10.75
CA HIS A 556 -3.06 20.77 -11.91
C HIS A 556 -3.95 21.73 -12.70
N ALA A 557 -3.36 22.73 -13.32
CA ALA A 557 -4.06 23.63 -14.24
C ALA A 557 -4.71 22.89 -15.43
N THR A 558 -4.23 21.69 -15.74
CA THR A 558 -4.72 20.84 -16.84
C THR A 558 -5.91 19.95 -16.49
N GLY A 559 -6.34 19.90 -15.24
CA GLY A 559 -7.50 19.11 -14.80
C GLY A 559 -7.33 18.40 -13.47
N PRO A 560 -8.36 17.66 -13.02
CA PRO A 560 -8.41 17.00 -11.72
C PRO A 560 -7.67 15.66 -11.74
N VAL A 561 -6.38 15.67 -12.07
CA VAL A 561 -5.52 14.49 -12.14
C VAL A 561 -4.42 14.60 -11.10
N ALA A 562 -4.28 13.58 -10.26
CA ALA A 562 -3.15 13.42 -9.37
C ALA A 562 -1.95 12.83 -10.13
N ASP A 563 -0.73 13.17 -9.72
CA ASP A 563 0.47 12.50 -10.23
C ASP A 563 0.57 11.07 -9.67
N LEU A 564 0.15 10.87 -8.42
CA LEU A 564 0.27 9.58 -7.75
C LEU A 564 -0.93 9.27 -6.83
N TYR A 565 -1.46 8.05 -6.96
CA TYR A 565 -2.25 7.36 -5.95
C TYR A 565 -1.39 6.25 -5.33
N LEU A 566 -1.42 6.12 -4.01
CA LEU A 566 -0.67 5.11 -3.26
C LEU A 566 -1.56 4.45 -2.23
N GLU A 567 -1.77 3.13 -2.35
CA GLU A 567 -2.51 2.33 -1.36
C GLU A 567 -2.03 0.87 -1.33
N GLY A 568 -2.63 0.09 -0.42
CA GLY A 568 -2.44 -1.35 -0.35
C GLY A 568 -2.99 -2.11 -1.55
N SER A 569 -2.55 -3.35 -1.72
CA SER A 569 -2.94 -4.21 -2.86
C SER A 569 -4.42 -4.57 -2.88
N ASP A 570 -5.14 -4.46 -1.76
CA ASP A 570 -6.60 -4.60 -1.67
C ASP A 570 -7.36 -3.51 -2.43
N GLN A 571 -6.76 -2.33 -2.58
CA GLN A 571 -7.40 -1.17 -3.21
C GLN A 571 -7.53 -1.27 -4.73
N HIS A 572 -6.98 -2.30 -5.37
CA HIS A 572 -7.33 -2.63 -6.77
C HIS A 572 -8.82 -3.00 -6.92
N ARG A 573 -9.44 -3.54 -5.87
CA ARG A 573 -10.89 -3.80 -5.79
C ARG A 573 -11.65 -2.74 -4.97
N GLY A 574 -10.97 -1.72 -4.50
CA GLY A 574 -11.51 -0.63 -3.70
C GLY A 574 -11.33 0.73 -4.36
N TRP A 575 -10.56 1.60 -3.73
CA TRP A 575 -10.43 3.01 -4.12
C TRP A 575 -9.80 3.24 -5.50
N PHE A 576 -8.77 2.48 -5.89
CA PHE A 576 -8.20 2.58 -7.25
C PHE A 576 -9.25 2.31 -8.32
N HIS A 577 -10.12 1.35 -8.05
CA HIS A 577 -11.16 0.90 -8.94
C HIS A 577 -12.33 1.90 -9.02
N SER A 578 -12.89 2.32 -7.87
CA SER A 578 -14.01 3.27 -7.85
C SER A 578 -13.61 4.63 -8.40
N SER A 579 -12.40 5.14 -8.07
CA SER A 579 -11.87 6.38 -8.61
C SER A 579 -11.66 6.31 -10.13
N LEU A 580 -11.18 5.17 -10.65
CA LEU A 580 -11.04 4.96 -12.09
C LEU A 580 -12.38 5.06 -12.81
N LEU A 581 -13.39 4.36 -12.30
CA LEU A 581 -14.71 4.33 -12.92
C LEU A 581 -15.38 5.71 -12.93
N THR A 582 -15.35 6.42 -11.81
CA THR A 582 -15.93 7.78 -11.72
C THR A 582 -15.15 8.77 -12.58
N GLY A 583 -13.81 8.73 -12.57
CA GLY A 583 -12.98 9.57 -13.43
C GLY A 583 -13.23 9.34 -14.92
N CYS A 584 -13.27 8.07 -15.34
CA CYS A 584 -13.58 7.72 -16.73
C CYS A 584 -15.01 8.07 -17.14
N ALA A 585 -15.98 7.93 -16.22
CA ALA A 585 -17.36 8.30 -16.51
C ALA A 585 -17.56 9.82 -16.62
N ILE A 586 -16.87 10.61 -15.78
CA ILE A 586 -17.06 12.07 -15.71
C ILE A 586 -16.12 12.80 -16.69
N ASP A 587 -14.83 12.48 -16.66
CA ASP A 587 -13.75 13.21 -17.34
C ASP A 587 -13.13 12.44 -18.51
N ASN A 588 -13.54 11.20 -18.74
CA ASN A 588 -13.02 10.30 -19.77
C ASN A 588 -11.52 9.97 -19.65
N HIS A 589 -10.98 10.01 -18.45
CA HIS A 589 -9.61 9.60 -18.11
C HIS A 589 -9.50 9.12 -16.66
N ALA A 590 -8.43 8.41 -16.33
CA ALA A 590 -8.11 8.09 -14.94
C ALA A 590 -7.81 9.37 -14.14
N PRO A 591 -8.20 9.46 -12.87
CA PRO A 591 -7.88 10.62 -12.02
C PRO A 591 -6.45 10.59 -11.47
N TYR A 592 -5.60 9.71 -11.98
CA TYR A 592 -4.20 9.53 -11.57
C TYR A 592 -3.32 9.16 -12.77
N ARG A 593 -2.04 9.56 -12.70
CA ARG A 593 -1.01 9.22 -13.70
C ARG A 593 -0.25 7.95 -13.33
N GLU A 594 0.02 7.78 -12.03
CA GLU A 594 0.73 6.63 -11.49
C GLU A 594 -0.07 5.99 -10.35
N LEU A 595 -0.03 4.64 -10.28
CA LEU A 595 -0.52 3.85 -9.14
C LEU A 595 0.65 3.14 -8.49
N LEU A 596 0.91 3.45 -7.21
CA LEU A 596 1.86 2.75 -6.39
C LEU A 596 1.13 1.85 -5.40
N THR A 597 1.54 0.58 -5.36
CA THR A 597 0.88 -0.43 -4.53
C THR A 597 1.87 -1.01 -3.53
N HIS A 598 1.49 -1.03 -2.26
CA HIS A 598 2.23 -1.76 -1.23
C HIS A 598 1.51 -3.06 -0.82
N GLY A 599 2.28 -4.01 -0.28
CA GLY A 599 1.76 -5.25 0.27
C GLY A 599 1.12 -5.08 1.65
N PHE A 600 0.62 -6.19 2.19
CA PHE A 600 0.07 -6.24 3.55
C PHE A 600 1.17 -6.32 4.60
N THR A 601 0.84 -5.85 5.81
CA THR A 601 1.68 -6.10 6.98
C THR A 601 1.34 -7.47 7.58
N VAL A 602 2.37 -8.27 7.83
CA VAL A 602 2.27 -9.62 8.37
C VAL A 602 3.18 -9.79 9.57
N ASP A 603 2.95 -10.83 10.38
CA ASP A 603 3.87 -11.19 11.45
C ASP A 603 5.17 -11.81 10.89
N GLU A 604 6.13 -12.10 11.74
CA GLU A 604 7.43 -12.67 11.33
C GLU A 604 7.33 -14.06 10.66
N ASN A 605 6.17 -14.73 10.75
CA ASN A 605 5.87 -16.01 10.11
C ASN A 605 5.02 -15.86 8.83
N GLY A 606 4.82 -14.64 8.35
CA GLY A 606 4.01 -14.36 7.16
C GLY A 606 2.50 -14.45 7.38
N ARG A 607 2.02 -14.44 8.64
CA ARG A 607 0.59 -14.55 8.95
C ARG A 607 -0.04 -13.17 9.09
N LYS A 608 -1.25 -13.02 8.59
CA LYS A 608 -2.05 -11.80 8.77
C LYS A 608 -2.20 -11.48 10.26
N MET A 609 -2.00 -10.22 10.63
CA MET A 609 -2.17 -9.77 12.01
C MET A 609 -3.64 -9.69 12.40
N SER A 610 -3.95 -10.19 13.60
CA SER A 610 -5.28 -10.04 14.20
C SER A 610 -5.19 -10.00 15.72
N LYS A 611 -6.13 -9.27 16.34
CA LYS A 611 -6.21 -9.22 17.82
C LYS A 611 -6.46 -10.60 18.42
N SER A 612 -7.20 -11.46 17.73
CA SER A 612 -7.48 -12.83 18.18
C SER A 612 -6.24 -13.74 18.22
N LEU A 613 -5.26 -13.49 17.34
CA LEU A 613 -3.98 -14.21 17.33
C LEU A 613 -2.94 -13.60 18.27
N GLY A 614 -3.20 -12.39 18.79
CA GLY A 614 -2.28 -11.69 19.69
C GLY A 614 -0.94 -11.27 19.01
N ASN A 615 -0.89 -11.24 17.69
CA ASN A 615 0.29 -10.92 16.88
C ASN A 615 0.29 -9.48 16.32
N THR A 616 -0.56 -8.60 16.82
CA THR A 616 -0.66 -7.21 16.37
C THR A 616 0.44 -6.33 16.96
N ILE A 617 1.01 -5.46 16.12
CA ILE A 617 1.91 -4.38 16.53
C ILE A 617 1.13 -3.07 16.46
N GLU A 618 1.02 -2.38 17.59
CA GLU A 618 0.33 -1.10 17.69
C GLU A 618 1.33 0.06 17.46
N PRO A 619 1.11 0.94 16.49
CA PRO A 619 1.99 2.09 16.23
C PRO A 619 2.23 2.97 17.45
N GLU A 620 1.20 3.21 18.26
CA GLU A 620 1.29 3.98 19.50
C GLU A 620 2.29 3.38 20.48
N LYS A 621 2.30 2.07 20.68
CA LYS A 621 3.26 1.36 21.53
C LYS A 621 4.69 1.54 21.03
N VAL A 622 4.90 1.42 19.73
CA VAL A 622 6.24 1.61 19.13
C VAL A 622 6.70 3.04 19.28
N ASN A 623 5.84 4.02 19.00
CA ASN A 623 6.14 5.45 19.14
C ASN A 623 6.56 5.81 20.57
N ASN A 624 5.93 5.20 21.57
CA ASN A 624 6.17 5.47 22.98
C ASN A 624 7.39 4.71 23.55
N THR A 625 7.90 3.70 22.86
CA THR A 625 9.06 2.89 23.31
C THR A 625 10.31 3.12 22.48
N LEU A 626 10.21 3.06 21.16
CA LEU A 626 11.32 3.17 20.23
C LEU A 626 11.37 4.52 19.49
N GLY A 627 10.21 5.12 19.24
CA GLY A 627 10.04 6.34 18.47
C GLY A 627 9.54 6.10 17.05
N ALA A 628 8.91 7.13 16.44
CA ALA A 628 8.37 7.09 15.10
C ALA A 628 9.44 6.96 14.01
N ASP A 629 10.63 7.55 14.20
CA ASP A 629 11.75 7.40 13.27
C ASP A 629 12.17 5.94 13.10
N ILE A 630 11.96 5.08 14.11
CA ILE A 630 12.25 3.64 14.00
C ILE A 630 11.19 2.94 13.12
N LEU A 631 9.91 3.30 13.25
CA LEU A 631 8.87 2.83 12.31
C LEU A 631 9.17 3.28 10.88
N ARG A 632 9.54 4.54 10.70
CA ARG A 632 9.88 5.11 9.39
C ARG A 632 11.09 4.38 8.78
N LEU A 633 12.10 4.07 9.59
CA LEU A 633 13.26 3.31 9.13
C LEU A 633 12.88 1.87 8.73
N TRP A 634 12.04 1.20 9.52
CA TRP A 634 11.53 -0.13 9.17
C TRP A 634 10.79 -0.11 7.82
N VAL A 635 9.91 0.86 7.59
CA VAL A 635 9.20 1.01 6.32
C VAL A 635 10.15 1.17 5.14
N SER A 636 11.24 1.93 5.32
CA SER A 636 12.25 2.15 4.26
C SER A 636 13.22 0.99 4.07
N ALA A 637 13.37 0.11 5.07
CA ALA A 637 14.40 -0.94 5.03
C ALA A 637 14.01 -2.19 4.25
N THR A 638 12.75 -2.30 3.84
CA THR A 638 12.19 -3.48 3.17
C THR A 638 11.52 -3.07 1.86
N ASP A 639 11.54 -3.95 0.87
CA ASP A 639 10.75 -3.77 -0.35
C ASP A 639 9.26 -3.91 -0.01
N TYR A 640 8.55 -2.80 -0.02
CA TYR A 640 7.14 -2.71 0.33
C TYR A 640 6.20 -3.25 -0.75
N SER A 641 6.69 -3.59 -1.94
CA SER A 641 5.86 -4.12 -3.03
C SER A 641 5.29 -5.51 -2.74
N GLY A 642 5.90 -6.24 -1.81
CA GLY A 642 5.44 -7.51 -1.26
C GLY A 642 4.90 -7.37 0.18
N GLU A 643 4.65 -8.51 0.82
CA GLU A 643 4.25 -8.54 2.23
C GLU A 643 5.35 -7.99 3.14
N MET A 644 4.98 -7.14 4.07
CA MET A 644 5.88 -6.46 5.00
C MET A 644 5.83 -7.14 6.39
N ALA A 645 6.85 -7.94 6.68
CA ALA A 645 6.96 -8.55 8.01
C ALA A 645 7.32 -7.51 9.08
N VAL A 646 6.66 -7.58 10.24
CA VAL A 646 6.98 -6.76 11.41
C VAL A 646 6.85 -7.56 12.70
N SER A 647 7.84 -7.40 13.58
CA SER A 647 7.85 -7.93 14.94
C SER A 647 8.68 -7.02 15.85
N GLU A 648 8.60 -7.19 17.15
CA GLU A 648 9.45 -6.44 18.09
C GLU A 648 10.94 -6.64 17.78
N GLN A 649 11.34 -7.85 17.35
CA GLN A 649 12.72 -8.16 16.98
C GLN A 649 13.16 -7.42 15.70
N ILE A 650 12.29 -7.35 14.69
CA ILE A 650 12.57 -6.62 13.45
C ILE A 650 12.73 -5.12 13.74
N LEU A 651 11.85 -4.56 14.56
CA LEU A 651 11.93 -3.14 14.97
C LEU A 651 13.19 -2.86 15.80
N GLN A 652 13.62 -3.81 16.64
CA GLN A 652 14.88 -3.67 17.39
C GLN A 652 16.11 -3.65 16.45
N ARG A 653 16.11 -4.47 15.38
CA ARG A 653 17.17 -4.40 14.34
C ARG A 653 17.19 -3.05 13.63
N SER A 654 16.00 -2.50 13.34
CA SER A 654 15.90 -1.14 12.79
C SER A 654 16.46 -0.10 13.75
N ALA A 655 16.22 -0.24 15.06
CA ALA A 655 16.80 0.63 16.07
C ALA A 655 18.33 0.52 16.14
N ASP A 656 18.91 -0.66 15.90
CA ASP A 656 20.37 -0.86 15.83
C ASP A 656 20.97 -0.18 14.60
N ALA A 657 20.32 -0.28 13.44
CA ALA A 657 20.74 0.42 12.22
C ALA A 657 20.63 1.95 12.40
N TYR A 658 19.54 2.42 13.00
CA TYR A 658 19.35 3.83 13.35
C TYR A 658 20.50 4.36 14.21
N ARG A 659 20.90 3.62 15.25
CA ARG A 659 22.01 4.02 16.13
C ARG A 659 23.31 4.23 15.38
N ARG A 660 23.61 3.41 14.38
CA ARG A 660 24.82 3.54 13.54
C ARG A 660 24.78 4.82 12.72
N ILE A 661 23.66 5.12 12.05
CA ILE A 661 23.50 6.36 11.28
C ILE A 661 23.62 7.58 12.21
N ARG A 662 22.94 7.57 13.36
CA ARG A 662 23.00 8.67 14.33
C ARG A 662 24.42 8.87 14.89
N ASN A 663 25.14 7.79 15.17
CA ASN A 663 26.52 7.87 15.66
C ASN A 663 27.47 8.48 14.62
N THR A 664 27.27 8.14 13.33
CA THR A 664 28.00 8.79 12.23
C THR A 664 27.71 10.28 12.18
N ALA A 665 26.45 10.68 12.22
CA ALA A 665 26.07 12.09 12.25
C ALA A 665 26.67 12.82 13.47
N ARG A 666 26.66 12.19 14.64
CA ARG A 666 27.27 12.76 15.85
C ARG A 666 28.77 12.93 15.70
N PHE A 667 29.48 11.97 15.11
CA PHE A 667 30.93 12.08 14.84
C PHE A 667 31.21 13.27 13.91
N LEU A 668 30.43 13.40 12.82
CA LEU A 668 30.56 14.51 11.89
C LEU A 668 30.40 15.87 12.62
N LEU A 669 29.29 16.03 13.35
CA LEU A 669 28.99 17.26 14.09
C LEU A 669 30.04 17.59 15.12
N SER A 670 30.54 16.61 15.88
CA SER A 670 31.52 16.83 16.93
C SER A 670 32.88 17.29 16.37
N ASN A 671 33.23 16.85 15.17
CA ASN A 671 34.47 17.25 14.50
C ASN A 671 34.37 18.57 13.74
N LEU A 672 33.20 19.14 13.64
CA LEU A 672 32.94 20.49 13.13
C LEU A 672 33.02 21.57 14.20
N SER A 673 33.39 21.21 15.42
CA SER A 673 33.62 22.18 16.51
C SER A 673 34.61 23.26 16.07
N GLY A 674 34.23 24.54 16.24
CA GLY A 674 35.03 25.69 15.84
C GLY A 674 35.18 25.93 14.33
N PHE A 675 34.38 25.28 13.50
CA PHE A 675 34.31 25.49 12.06
C PHE A 675 33.17 26.44 11.71
N ASP A 676 33.51 27.49 10.94
CA ASP A 676 32.54 28.44 10.40
C ASP A 676 32.57 28.35 8.86
N PRO A 677 31.54 27.86 8.22
CA PRO A 677 31.51 27.70 6.76
C PRO A 677 31.70 29.00 6.00
N ALA A 678 31.30 30.12 6.57
CA ALA A 678 31.53 31.44 5.94
C ALA A 678 33.00 31.87 5.85
N ARG A 679 33.86 31.30 6.74
CA ARG A 679 35.27 31.70 6.86
C ARG A 679 36.22 30.55 6.49
N ASP A 680 35.88 29.33 6.88
CA ASP A 680 36.83 28.22 6.99
C ASP A 680 36.69 27.19 5.85
N LEU A 681 35.68 27.33 4.98
CA LEU A 681 35.51 26.46 3.80
C LEU A 681 36.71 26.64 2.84
N LEU A 682 37.33 25.54 2.48
CA LEU A 682 38.36 25.51 1.44
C LEU A 682 37.73 25.24 0.08
N ALA A 683 38.29 25.86 -0.96
CA ALA A 683 37.95 25.53 -2.32
C ALA A 683 38.41 24.08 -2.66
N PRO A 684 37.75 23.35 -3.56
CA PRO A 684 38.09 21.96 -3.85
C PRO A 684 39.57 21.72 -4.19
N GLN A 685 40.23 22.65 -4.89
CA GLN A 685 41.63 22.53 -5.28
C GLN A 685 42.61 22.71 -4.11
N ASP A 686 42.14 23.34 -3.01
CA ASP A 686 42.95 23.61 -1.82
C ASP A 686 42.80 22.52 -0.74
N MET A 687 41.91 21.57 -0.96
CA MET A 687 41.67 20.43 -0.09
C MET A 687 42.69 19.32 -0.35
N LEU A 688 42.97 18.52 0.68
CA LEU A 688 43.78 17.30 0.55
C LEU A 688 43.11 16.26 -0.34
N ALA A 689 43.95 15.41 -0.96
CA ALA A 689 43.44 14.43 -1.94
C ALA A 689 42.37 13.47 -1.38
N LEU A 690 42.55 12.95 -0.17
CA LEU A 690 41.58 12.08 0.49
C LEU A 690 40.26 12.80 0.78
N ASP A 691 40.31 14.06 1.16
CA ASP A 691 39.11 14.86 1.45
C ASP A 691 38.30 15.17 0.16
N ARG A 692 39.01 15.50 -0.93
CA ARG A 692 38.38 15.65 -2.26
C ARG A 692 37.70 14.37 -2.72
N TRP A 693 38.37 13.22 -2.54
CA TRP A 693 37.76 11.94 -2.82
C TRP A 693 36.48 11.68 -2.00
N ALA A 694 36.51 12.00 -0.70
CA ALA A 694 35.34 11.81 0.17
C ALA A 694 34.14 12.67 -0.28
N VAL A 695 34.38 13.91 -0.71
CA VAL A 695 33.33 14.80 -1.25
C VAL A 695 32.80 14.28 -2.59
N ASP A 696 33.71 13.84 -3.49
CA ASP A 696 33.34 13.24 -4.78
C ASP A 696 32.50 11.96 -4.59
N ARG A 697 32.91 11.07 -3.68
CA ARG A 697 32.17 9.85 -3.37
C ARG A 697 30.77 10.16 -2.81
N THR A 698 30.67 11.22 -2.01
CA THR A 698 29.39 11.73 -1.51
C THR A 698 28.50 12.24 -2.64
N LEU A 699 29.05 12.94 -3.61
CA LEU A 699 28.32 13.41 -4.79
C LEU A 699 27.77 12.25 -5.64
N LEU A 700 28.61 11.24 -5.89
CA LEU A 700 28.17 10.06 -6.64
C LEU A 700 27.02 9.34 -5.93
N LEU A 701 27.14 9.17 -4.62
CA LEU A 701 26.08 8.55 -3.83
C LEU A 701 24.80 9.40 -3.85
N GLN A 702 24.91 10.73 -3.75
CA GLN A 702 23.73 11.60 -3.84
C GLN A 702 22.97 11.40 -5.14
N ARG A 703 23.66 11.36 -6.29
CA ARG A 703 23.04 11.11 -7.61
C ARG A 703 22.28 9.78 -7.62
N GLU A 704 22.88 8.71 -7.09
CA GLU A 704 22.22 7.41 -6.96
C GLU A 704 20.96 7.46 -6.05
N LEU A 705 21.07 8.19 -4.93
CA LEU A 705 19.95 8.32 -3.98
C LEU A 705 18.79 9.14 -4.56
N GLU A 706 19.09 10.22 -5.29
CA GLU A 706 18.08 11.03 -5.98
C GLU A 706 17.32 10.18 -7.00
N GLU A 707 17.99 9.29 -7.76
CA GLU A 707 17.36 8.33 -8.66
C GLU A 707 16.45 7.37 -7.90
N HIS A 708 16.96 6.74 -6.81
CA HIS A 708 16.17 5.81 -6.01
C HIS A 708 14.93 6.45 -5.38
N TYR A 709 15.04 7.70 -4.91
CA TYR A 709 13.89 8.46 -4.42
C TYR A 709 12.89 8.75 -5.53
N SER A 710 13.35 9.09 -6.73
CA SER A 710 12.48 9.39 -7.87
C SER A 710 11.67 8.18 -8.32
N GLU A 711 12.21 6.97 -8.14
CA GLU A 711 11.61 5.68 -8.49
C GLU A 711 10.97 4.95 -7.30
N TYR A 712 10.86 5.61 -6.15
CA TYR A 712 10.23 5.09 -4.94
C TYR A 712 10.93 3.85 -4.35
N ARG A 713 12.22 3.64 -4.62
CA ARG A 713 13.04 2.51 -4.15
C ARG A 713 13.70 2.82 -2.80
N PHE A 714 12.91 3.01 -1.75
CA PHE A 714 13.40 3.46 -0.43
C PHE A 714 14.32 2.47 0.24
N TRP A 715 14.17 1.16 0.00
CA TRP A 715 15.07 0.13 0.54
C TRP A 715 16.50 0.26 -0.01
N ASN A 716 16.65 0.72 -1.25
CA ASN A 716 17.97 1.03 -1.81
C ASN A 716 18.55 2.28 -1.17
N VAL A 717 17.75 3.30 -0.92
CA VAL A 717 18.18 4.51 -0.18
C VAL A 717 18.70 4.11 1.19
N TYR A 718 17.88 3.37 1.96
CA TYR A 718 18.29 2.88 3.29
C TYR A 718 19.60 2.09 3.23
N SER A 719 19.69 1.09 2.37
CA SER A 719 20.86 0.22 2.26
C SER A 719 22.12 1.00 1.92
N LYS A 720 22.06 1.90 0.93
CA LYS A 720 23.20 2.72 0.49
C LYS A 720 23.63 3.72 1.56
N VAL A 721 22.71 4.41 2.20
CA VAL A 721 23.02 5.35 3.30
C VAL A 721 23.63 4.61 4.49
N HIS A 722 23.05 3.48 4.89
CA HIS A 722 23.59 2.68 5.98
C HIS A 722 25.01 2.17 5.67
N ASN A 723 25.24 1.64 4.46
CA ASN A 723 26.56 1.15 4.04
C ASN A 723 27.57 2.30 3.97
N PHE A 724 27.19 3.45 3.45
CA PHE A 724 28.05 4.64 3.43
C PHE A 724 28.48 5.05 4.84
N CYS A 725 27.54 5.12 5.78
CA CYS A 725 27.84 5.47 7.17
C CYS A 725 28.76 4.44 7.85
N VAL A 726 28.55 3.14 7.62
CA VAL A 726 29.26 2.07 8.36
C VAL A 726 30.58 1.71 7.70
N GLN A 727 30.60 1.52 6.39
CA GLN A 727 31.75 0.98 5.67
C GLN A 727 32.65 2.09 5.12
N GLU A 728 32.12 3.00 4.32
CA GLU A 728 32.93 4.00 3.63
C GLU A 728 33.39 5.11 4.60
N LEU A 729 32.45 5.65 5.37
CA LEU A 729 32.80 6.63 6.39
C LEU A 729 33.45 5.98 7.61
N GLY A 730 32.71 5.13 8.32
CA GLY A 730 33.18 4.56 9.61
C GLY A 730 34.37 3.62 9.46
N GLY A 731 34.40 2.77 8.42
CA GLY A 731 35.47 1.79 8.19
C GLY A 731 36.70 2.34 7.50
N PHE A 732 36.63 3.51 6.85
CA PHE A 732 37.73 4.08 6.09
C PHE A 732 37.98 5.54 6.45
N TYR A 733 37.19 6.49 5.94
CA TYR A 733 37.47 7.91 5.95
C TYR A 733 37.55 8.50 7.36
N LEU A 734 36.51 8.31 8.18
CA LEU A 734 36.44 8.91 9.52
C LEU A 734 37.50 8.37 10.48
N ASP A 735 37.97 7.16 10.27
CA ASP A 735 38.98 6.56 11.10
C ASP A 735 40.37 7.12 10.75
N ILE A 736 40.67 7.31 9.47
CA ILE A 736 41.95 7.88 8.99
C ILE A 736 42.14 9.32 9.46
N ILE A 737 41.09 10.14 9.36
CA ILE A 737 41.22 11.58 9.64
C ILE A 737 41.38 11.92 11.11
N LYS A 738 41.17 10.99 12.05
CA LYS A 738 41.26 11.26 13.50
C LYS A 738 42.59 11.85 13.91
N ASP A 739 43.72 11.31 13.41
CA ASP A 739 45.05 11.81 13.76
C ASP A 739 45.20 13.28 13.40
N ARG A 740 45.00 13.65 12.11
CA ARG A 740 45.18 15.06 11.73
C ARG A 740 44.12 15.99 12.30
N GLN A 741 42.87 15.52 12.41
CA GLN A 741 41.79 16.32 12.99
C GLN A 741 42.09 16.72 14.43
N TYR A 742 42.70 15.81 15.20
CA TYR A 742 42.97 16.04 16.63
C TYR A 742 44.36 16.64 16.93
N THR A 743 45.36 16.32 16.10
CA THR A 743 46.75 16.62 16.45
C THR A 743 47.37 17.79 15.69
N THR A 744 46.81 18.18 14.54
CA THR A 744 47.32 19.34 13.78
C THR A 744 46.92 20.67 14.42
N GLY A 745 47.50 21.75 13.96
CA GLY A 745 47.11 23.09 14.39
C GLY A 745 45.64 23.40 14.15
N ALA A 746 44.98 24.09 15.07
CA ALA A 746 43.54 24.35 15.05
C ALA A 746 43.06 24.99 13.73
N ASN A 747 43.86 25.85 13.12
CA ASN A 747 43.58 26.55 11.88
C ASN A 747 44.42 26.06 10.70
N SER A 748 45.11 24.92 10.83
CA SER A 748 45.91 24.36 9.72
C SER A 748 45.07 23.98 8.52
N VAL A 749 45.64 24.05 7.32
CA VAL A 749 45.02 23.61 6.09
C VAL A 749 44.59 22.13 6.20
N ALA A 750 45.45 21.28 6.79
CA ALA A 750 45.17 19.87 6.99
C ALA A 750 43.89 19.62 7.81
N ARG A 751 43.66 20.42 8.86
CA ARG A 751 42.43 20.33 9.66
C ARG A 751 41.23 20.94 8.93
N ARG A 752 41.38 22.14 8.32
CA ARG A 752 40.28 22.80 7.62
C ARG A 752 39.82 22.04 6.38
N SER A 753 40.75 21.39 5.68
CA SER A 753 40.40 20.49 4.54
C SER A 753 39.47 19.36 4.98
N CYS A 754 39.84 18.70 6.08
CA CYS A 754 39.02 17.66 6.66
C CYS A 754 37.66 18.20 7.11
N GLN A 755 37.61 19.31 7.84
CA GLN A 755 36.36 19.92 8.30
C GLN A 755 35.48 20.36 7.12
N THR A 756 36.05 20.85 6.03
CA THR A 756 35.33 21.16 4.80
C THR A 756 34.65 19.93 4.24
N ALA A 757 35.34 18.79 4.13
CA ALA A 757 34.76 17.53 3.69
C ALA A 757 33.66 17.06 4.64
N LEU A 758 33.90 17.08 5.95
CA LEU A 758 32.88 16.70 6.96
C LEU A 758 31.66 17.59 6.90
N TYR A 759 31.83 18.88 6.65
CA TYR A 759 30.69 19.81 6.46
C TYR A 759 29.86 19.43 5.24
N HIS A 760 30.49 19.24 4.07
CA HIS A 760 29.81 18.85 2.86
C HIS A 760 29.09 17.50 3.00
N ILE A 761 29.72 16.51 3.62
CA ILE A 761 29.11 15.20 3.92
C ILE A 761 27.92 15.37 4.85
N SER A 762 28.01 16.19 5.88
CA SER A 762 26.93 16.44 6.84
C SER A 762 25.73 17.11 6.18
N GLU A 763 25.98 18.12 5.33
CA GLU A 763 24.93 18.82 4.57
C GLU A 763 24.19 17.88 3.61
N ALA A 764 24.91 16.97 2.96
CA ALA A 764 24.32 15.96 2.09
C ALA A 764 23.54 14.90 2.90
N LEU A 765 24.18 14.31 3.91
CA LEU A 765 23.61 13.22 4.72
C LEU A 765 22.28 13.63 5.39
N VAL A 766 22.23 14.82 5.99
CA VAL A 766 21.03 15.29 6.68
C VAL A 766 19.84 15.41 5.73
N ARG A 767 20.08 15.80 4.48
CA ARG A 767 19.02 15.86 3.45
C ARG A 767 18.63 14.48 2.95
N TRP A 768 19.61 13.59 2.76
CA TRP A 768 19.31 12.22 2.30
C TRP A 768 18.40 11.47 3.26
N ILE A 769 18.60 11.65 4.57
CA ILE A 769 17.80 10.95 5.58
C ILE A 769 16.50 11.67 5.94
N ALA A 770 16.30 12.93 5.54
CA ALA A 770 15.13 13.72 5.92
C ALA A 770 13.78 13.12 5.51
N PRO A 771 13.62 12.47 4.35
CA PRO A 771 12.39 11.79 4.02
C PRO A 771 12.11 10.55 4.90
N ILE A 772 13.16 9.88 5.38
CA ILE A 772 13.05 8.63 6.16
C ILE A 772 13.06 8.92 7.66
N LEU A 773 14.14 9.51 8.17
CA LEU A 773 14.35 9.86 9.57
C LEU A 773 14.01 11.33 9.81
N ALA A 774 12.74 11.65 9.63
CA ALA A 774 12.26 13.03 9.56
C ALA A 774 12.58 13.86 10.81
N PHE A 775 12.43 13.28 11.99
CA PHE A 775 12.71 13.93 13.26
C PHE A 775 14.21 14.07 13.50
N THR A 776 14.96 13.00 13.28
CA THR A 776 16.42 12.99 13.49
C THR A 776 17.13 13.93 12.52
N ALA A 777 16.71 13.97 11.25
CA ALA A 777 17.28 14.88 10.28
C ALA A 777 17.09 16.35 10.69
N ASP A 778 15.91 16.71 11.15
CA ASP A 778 15.62 18.07 11.57
C ASP A 778 16.27 18.42 12.92
N GLU A 779 16.50 17.42 13.79
CA GLU A 779 17.35 17.57 14.98
C GLU A 779 18.79 17.85 14.58
N ILE A 780 19.41 17.05 13.71
CA ILE A 780 20.78 17.22 13.22
C ILE A 780 20.95 18.61 12.59
N TRP A 781 19.97 19.04 11.79
CA TRP A 781 19.97 20.32 11.12
C TRP A 781 20.23 21.50 12.07
N GLN A 782 19.68 21.45 13.29
CA GLN A 782 19.83 22.49 14.29
C GLN A 782 21.28 22.61 14.87
N TYR A 783 22.08 21.57 14.71
CA TYR A 783 23.44 21.50 15.25
C TYR A 783 24.53 21.67 14.21
N LEU A 784 24.19 21.78 12.93
CA LEU A 784 25.12 22.07 11.86
C LEU A 784 25.61 23.54 11.95
N PRO A 785 26.91 23.83 11.71
CA PRO A 785 27.43 25.19 11.74
C PRO A 785 26.94 26.04 10.58
N GLY A 786 26.96 27.36 10.74
CA GLY A 786 26.57 28.36 9.74
C GLY A 786 25.16 28.89 9.94
N GLU A 787 24.82 29.94 9.19
CA GLU A 787 23.48 30.49 9.14
C GLU A 787 22.56 29.52 8.36
N ARG A 788 21.39 29.26 8.90
CA ARG A 788 20.42 28.34 8.26
C ARG A 788 18.99 28.66 8.63
N ASN A 789 18.07 28.23 7.78
CA ASN A 789 16.65 28.33 8.06
C ASN A 789 16.20 27.31 9.12
N GLU A 790 14.93 27.36 9.48
CA GLU A 790 14.39 26.64 10.65
C GLU A 790 14.30 25.12 10.46
N SER A 791 14.28 24.62 9.22
CA SER A 791 14.14 23.16 8.95
C SER A 791 14.92 22.75 7.71
N VAL A 792 15.46 21.54 7.75
CA VAL A 792 16.08 20.89 6.59
C VAL A 792 15.12 20.81 5.40
N MET A 793 13.82 20.67 5.63
CA MET A 793 12.79 20.56 4.60
C MET A 793 12.59 21.84 3.77
N LEU A 794 13.00 22.98 4.28
CA LEU A 794 12.93 24.26 3.55
C LEU A 794 14.03 24.44 2.49
N ASN A 795 14.78 23.37 2.22
CA ASN A 795 15.89 23.35 1.26
C ASN A 795 15.64 22.32 0.14
N GLY A 796 16.51 22.33 -0.87
CA GLY A 796 16.61 21.25 -1.87
C GLY A 796 17.74 20.27 -1.55
N TRP A 797 17.98 19.33 -2.47
CA TRP A 797 19.19 18.49 -2.43
C TRP A 797 20.45 19.37 -2.38
N TYR A 798 21.48 18.90 -1.67
CA TYR A 798 22.67 19.70 -1.45
C TYR A 798 23.46 19.94 -2.74
N GLN A 799 23.80 21.19 -3.05
CA GLN A 799 24.49 21.60 -4.27
C GLN A 799 25.98 21.94 -4.07
N GLY A 800 26.48 21.83 -2.85
CA GLY A 800 27.86 22.21 -2.53
C GLY A 800 28.92 21.12 -2.75
N LEU A 801 28.50 19.94 -3.23
CA LEU A 801 29.43 18.83 -3.52
C LEU A 801 30.18 19.07 -4.83
N SER A 802 31.42 18.61 -4.91
CA SER A 802 32.29 18.73 -6.08
C SER A 802 32.78 17.38 -6.55
N GLU A 803 32.91 17.23 -7.86
CA GLU A 803 33.47 16.06 -8.52
C GLU A 803 34.99 16.14 -8.61
N LEU A 804 35.71 15.00 -8.55
CA LEU A 804 37.11 14.94 -8.84
C LEU A 804 37.37 15.41 -10.27
N PRO A 805 38.33 16.32 -10.52
CA PRO A 805 38.68 16.76 -11.87
C PRO A 805 39.10 15.57 -12.74
N GLU A 806 38.76 15.60 -14.01
CA GLU A 806 39.21 14.62 -14.98
C GLU A 806 40.77 14.64 -15.05
N GLY A 807 41.39 13.48 -15.13
CA GLY A 807 42.87 13.35 -15.12
C GLY A 807 43.51 13.49 -13.76
N THR A 808 42.75 13.51 -12.65
CA THR A 808 43.32 13.51 -11.30
C THR A 808 44.17 12.27 -11.10
N GLU A 809 45.44 12.43 -10.63
CA GLU A 809 46.38 11.33 -10.43
C GLU A 809 45.90 10.33 -9.35
N LEU A 810 45.30 10.83 -8.23
CA LEU A 810 44.71 10.04 -7.18
C LEU A 810 43.18 9.97 -7.44
N ASP A 811 42.81 9.26 -8.49
CA ASP A 811 41.41 9.12 -8.92
C ASP A 811 40.63 8.11 -8.08
N ARG A 812 39.37 7.86 -8.49
CA ARG A 812 38.49 6.90 -7.81
C ARG A 812 39.08 5.49 -7.77
N ALA A 813 39.59 5.01 -8.89
CA ALA A 813 40.20 3.69 -9.00
C ALA A 813 41.46 3.57 -8.11
N TYR A 814 42.23 4.64 -7.97
CA TYR A 814 43.35 4.72 -7.06
C TYR A 814 42.88 4.48 -5.62
N TRP A 815 41.90 5.23 -5.14
CA TRP A 815 41.39 5.09 -3.77
C TRP A 815 40.72 3.74 -3.51
N ASP A 816 40.06 3.14 -4.51
CA ASP A 816 39.52 1.77 -4.42
C ASP A 816 40.62 0.75 -4.15
N ARG A 817 41.77 0.87 -4.84
CA ARG A 817 42.95 0.03 -4.58
C ARG A 817 43.52 0.26 -3.17
N VAL A 818 43.63 1.51 -2.75
CA VAL A 818 44.11 1.86 -1.40
C VAL A 818 43.17 1.32 -0.32
N MET A 819 41.86 1.36 -0.52
CA MET A 819 40.90 0.76 0.41
C MET A 819 41.07 -0.76 0.51
N ALA A 820 41.30 -1.46 -0.61
CA ALA A 820 41.55 -2.90 -0.62
C ALA A 820 42.83 -3.27 0.14
N VAL A 821 43.90 -2.48 -0.06
CA VAL A 821 45.16 -2.65 0.70
C VAL A 821 44.95 -2.42 2.19
N LYS A 822 44.25 -1.33 2.58
CA LYS A 822 43.92 -1.05 3.97
C LYS A 822 43.10 -2.15 4.62
N ALA A 823 42.13 -2.74 3.90
CA ALA A 823 41.33 -3.86 4.38
C ALA A 823 42.22 -5.08 4.71
N SER A 824 43.17 -5.40 3.84
CA SER A 824 44.14 -6.47 4.04
C SER A 824 45.06 -6.21 5.25
N VAL A 825 45.53 -4.95 5.40
CA VAL A 825 46.33 -4.53 6.57
C VAL A 825 45.50 -4.62 7.85
N ASN A 826 44.25 -4.15 7.84
CA ASN A 826 43.36 -4.22 9.01
C ASN A 826 43.12 -5.67 9.47
N LYS A 827 42.95 -6.60 8.52
CA LYS A 827 42.82 -8.03 8.81
C LYS A 827 44.03 -8.57 9.57
N GLU A 828 45.24 -8.24 9.11
CA GLU A 828 46.46 -8.69 9.75
C GLU A 828 46.71 -7.98 11.10
N LEU A 829 46.41 -6.70 11.20
CA LEU A 829 46.48 -5.98 12.48
C LEU A 829 45.54 -6.62 13.53
N GLU A 830 44.38 -7.09 13.12
CA GLU A 830 43.46 -7.81 14.00
C GLU A 830 44.04 -9.15 14.46
N ASN A 831 44.62 -9.93 13.51
CA ASN A 831 45.31 -11.18 13.82
C ASN A 831 46.44 -10.95 14.88
N GLN A 832 47.24 -9.89 14.69
CA GLN A 832 48.32 -9.55 15.62
C GLN A 832 47.80 -9.07 16.99
N ARG A 833 46.62 -8.40 17.04
CA ARG A 833 45.92 -8.08 18.28
C ARG A 833 45.40 -9.32 19.00
N ALA A 834 44.76 -10.21 18.26
CA ALA A 834 44.23 -11.48 18.79
C ALA A 834 45.36 -12.35 19.37
N ALA A 835 46.53 -12.36 18.69
CA ALA A 835 47.75 -13.02 19.16
C ALA A 835 48.49 -12.24 20.29
N LYS A 836 47.96 -11.08 20.71
CA LYS A 836 48.55 -10.21 21.77
C LYS A 836 49.97 -9.72 21.44
N VAL A 837 50.35 -9.67 20.18
CA VAL A 837 51.64 -9.11 19.75
C VAL A 837 51.60 -7.59 19.87
N ILE A 838 50.47 -6.97 19.47
CA ILE A 838 50.24 -5.53 19.60
C ILE A 838 48.99 -5.29 20.46
N GLY A 839 48.94 -4.18 21.17
CA GLY A 839 47.79 -3.74 21.96
C GLY A 839 46.83 -2.80 21.18
N GLY A 840 47.30 -2.24 20.07
CA GLY A 840 46.53 -1.35 19.20
C GLY A 840 47.27 -1.05 17.90
N ASN A 841 46.56 -0.55 16.87
CA ASN A 841 47.14 -0.35 15.54
C ASN A 841 48.36 0.59 15.51
N LEU A 842 48.33 1.65 16.29
CA LEU A 842 49.46 2.59 16.37
C LEU A 842 50.75 1.99 17.01
N GLN A 843 50.66 0.77 17.58
CA GLN A 843 51.85 0.06 18.06
C GLN A 843 52.53 -0.74 16.95
N ALA A 844 51.95 -0.76 15.75
CA ALA A 844 52.40 -1.54 14.60
C ALA A 844 53.25 -0.70 13.62
N GLU A 845 54.21 -1.36 13.01
CA GLU A 845 54.91 -0.94 11.80
C GLU A 845 54.58 -1.98 10.71
N VAL A 846 54.24 -1.51 9.50
CA VAL A 846 53.80 -2.34 8.40
C VAL A 846 54.75 -2.20 7.23
N THR A 847 55.18 -3.36 6.69
CA THR A 847 55.89 -3.42 5.41
C THR A 847 55.00 -4.07 4.37
N LEU A 848 54.77 -3.36 3.27
CA LEU A 848 54.00 -3.82 2.11
C LEU A 848 54.96 -4.26 1.03
N TYR A 849 54.90 -5.52 0.66
CA TYR A 849 55.67 -6.10 -0.45
C TYR A 849 54.75 -6.12 -1.66
N ALA A 850 54.96 -5.18 -2.57
CA ALA A 850 54.04 -4.96 -3.70
C ALA A 850 54.73 -5.08 -5.05
N GLU A 851 54.01 -5.55 -6.05
CA GLU A 851 54.45 -5.54 -7.46
C GLU A 851 54.54 -4.10 -7.97
N GLU A 852 55.26 -3.90 -9.06
CA GLU A 852 55.70 -2.59 -9.58
C GLU A 852 54.55 -1.56 -9.66
N GLY A 853 53.43 -1.93 -10.26
CA GLY A 853 52.26 -1.02 -10.42
C GLY A 853 51.69 -0.58 -9.07
N LEU A 854 51.39 -1.55 -8.22
CA LEU A 854 50.85 -1.27 -6.88
C LEU A 854 51.85 -0.56 -5.99
N SER A 855 53.14 -0.90 -6.10
CA SER A 855 54.24 -0.23 -5.41
C SER A 855 54.33 1.27 -5.77
N ALA A 856 54.22 1.57 -7.07
CA ALA A 856 54.20 2.95 -7.55
C ALA A 856 52.98 3.74 -7.00
N ASP A 857 51.79 3.12 -7.01
CA ASP A 857 50.58 3.74 -6.48
C ASP A 857 50.68 4.01 -4.98
N LEU A 858 51.11 3.04 -4.17
CA LEU A 858 51.27 3.22 -2.72
C LEU A 858 52.40 4.21 -2.37
N GLY A 859 53.43 4.23 -3.19
CA GLY A 859 54.55 5.15 -3.07
C GLY A 859 54.17 6.63 -3.22
N LYS A 860 53.09 6.95 -3.95
CA LYS A 860 52.60 8.34 -4.10
C LYS A 860 52.28 9.01 -2.78
N LEU A 861 51.79 8.23 -1.81
CA LEU A 861 51.44 8.75 -0.48
C LEU A 861 52.65 9.05 0.41
N GLY A 862 53.82 8.51 0.10
CA GLY A 862 55.05 8.75 0.89
C GLY A 862 54.82 8.35 2.36
N ASP A 863 55.34 9.20 3.31
CA ASP A 863 55.15 8.98 4.76
C ASP A 863 53.66 9.08 5.18
N GLU A 864 52.78 9.70 4.38
CA GLU A 864 51.35 9.77 4.69
C GLU A 864 50.64 8.44 4.57
N LEU A 865 51.23 7.42 3.90
CA LEU A 865 50.68 6.06 3.85
C LEU A 865 50.42 5.48 5.25
N ARG A 866 51.31 5.75 6.24
CA ARG A 866 51.11 5.28 7.62
C ARG A 866 49.85 5.86 8.30
N PHE A 867 49.41 7.04 7.92
CA PHE A 867 48.16 7.63 8.42
C PHE A 867 46.96 6.97 7.79
N VAL A 868 47.00 6.67 6.48
CA VAL A 868 45.98 5.92 5.80
C VAL A 868 45.79 4.52 6.40
N LEU A 869 46.91 3.85 6.71
CA LEU A 869 46.94 2.53 7.35
C LEU A 869 46.72 2.57 8.87
N ILE A 870 46.75 3.75 9.50
CA ILE A 870 46.60 3.97 10.95
C ILE A 870 47.68 3.17 11.73
N THR A 871 48.94 3.31 11.33
CA THR A 871 50.10 2.65 11.90
C THR A 871 51.20 3.66 12.22
N SER A 872 52.18 3.31 13.04
CA SER A 872 53.26 4.21 13.37
C SER A 872 54.31 4.39 12.25
N ALA A 873 54.44 3.35 11.42
CA ALA A 873 55.25 3.37 10.20
C ALA A 873 54.64 2.50 9.12
N ALA A 874 54.80 2.88 7.87
CA ALA A 874 54.45 2.10 6.71
C ALA A 874 55.56 2.24 5.65
N SER A 875 56.00 1.11 5.08
CA SER A 875 57.02 1.10 4.03
C SER A 875 56.52 0.22 2.87
N VAL A 876 56.89 0.62 1.66
CA VAL A 876 56.60 -0.16 0.43
C VAL A 876 57.92 -0.68 -0.11
N VAL A 877 57.97 -1.99 -0.34
CA VAL A 877 59.15 -2.72 -0.79
C VAL A 877 58.78 -3.60 -1.98
N PRO A 878 59.71 -3.81 -2.98
CA PRO A 878 59.42 -4.69 -4.11
C PRO A 878 58.98 -6.08 -3.67
N PHE A 879 57.95 -6.65 -4.34
CA PHE A 879 57.32 -7.93 -4.01
C PHE A 879 58.34 -9.09 -3.91
N VAL A 880 59.42 -9.06 -4.75
CA VAL A 880 60.48 -10.09 -4.78
C VAL A 880 61.30 -10.11 -3.49
N GLN A 881 61.24 -9.07 -2.68
CA GLN A 881 61.94 -8.98 -1.38
C GLN A 881 61.11 -9.47 -0.20
N ALA A 882 59.89 -10.00 -0.47
CA ALA A 882 59.06 -10.52 0.59
C ALA A 882 59.70 -11.71 1.33
N PRO A 883 59.88 -11.64 2.64
CA PRO A 883 60.41 -12.74 3.42
C PRO A 883 59.40 -13.91 3.44
N ALA A 884 59.88 -15.10 3.81
CA ALA A 884 59.06 -16.32 3.81
C ALA A 884 57.87 -16.24 4.77
N ASP A 885 57.96 -15.41 5.82
CA ASP A 885 56.93 -15.16 6.84
C ASP A 885 56.02 -13.98 6.50
N ALA A 886 56.14 -13.37 5.28
CA ALA A 886 55.21 -12.35 4.84
C ALA A 886 53.85 -12.97 4.52
N VAL A 887 52.78 -12.34 5.03
CA VAL A 887 51.41 -12.82 4.88
C VAL A 887 50.89 -12.51 3.49
N ALA A 888 50.35 -13.49 2.79
CA ALA A 888 49.68 -13.31 1.52
C ALA A 888 48.31 -12.62 1.77
N THR A 889 47.89 -11.78 0.84
CA THR A 889 46.63 -11.04 0.92
C THR A 889 45.68 -11.42 -0.20
N GLU A 890 44.42 -10.96 -0.13
CA GLU A 890 43.44 -11.09 -1.20
C GLU A 890 43.68 -10.12 -2.36
N VAL A 891 44.56 -9.11 -2.15
CA VAL A 891 44.98 -8.19 -3.19
C VAL A 891 46.09 -8.84 -4.02
N GLU A 892 45.90 -8.98 -5.29
CA GLU A 892 46.87 -9.56 -6.21
C GLU A 892 48.16 -8.74 -6.19
N GLY A 893 49.31 -9.42 -6.18
CA GLY A 893 50.61 -8.77 -6.13
C GLY A 893 50.96 -8.08 -4.81
N LEU A 894 50.29 -8.42 -3.68
CA LEU A 894 50.56 -7.87 -2.38
C LEU A 894 50.78 -8.95 -1.32
N LYS A 895 51.92 -8.84 -0.60
CA LYS A 895 52.16 -9.47 0.72
C LYS A 895 52.43 -8.41 1.73
N LEU A 896 52.26 -8.70 3.00
CA LEU A 896 52.55 -7.75 4.08
C LEU A 896 53.13 -8.42 5.30
N LYS A 897 53.84 -7.61 6.09
CA LYS A 897 54.37 -8.01 7.39
C LYS A 897 54.07 -6.92 8.39
N VAL A 898 53.48 -7.31 9.52
CA VAL A 898 53.21 -6.43 10.65
C VAL A 898 54.17 -6.76 11.79
N VAL A 899 54.83 -5.80 12.31
CA VAL A 899 55.70 -5.94 13.48
C VAL A 899 55.32 -4.94 14.56
N LYS A 900 55.56 -5.30 15.81
CA LYS A 900 55.46 -4.38 16.95
C LYS A 900 56.58 -3.37 16.90
N SER A 901 56.28 -2.07 16.98
CA SER A 901 57.30 -1.01 17.02
C SER A 901 58.15 -1.12 18.27
N GLY A 902 59.46 -0.99 18.07
CA GLY A 902 60.42 -0.90 19.13
C GLY A 902 60.65 0.51 19.70
N HIS A 903 59.97 1.53 19.13
CA HIS A 903 60.17 2.93 19.48
C HIS A 903 59.34 3.38 20.68
N ALA A 904 59.67 4.54 21.23
CA ALA A 904 58.91 5.15 22.32
C ALA A 904 57.56 5.72 21.82
N LYS A 905 56.53 5.60 22.64
CA LYS A 905 55.21 6.16 22.38
C LYS A 905 55.17 7.66 22.58
N CYS A 906 54.73 8.42 21.60
CA CYS A 906 54.45 9.84 21.74
C CYS A 906 53.25 10.06 22.68
N GLY A 907 53.42 10.87 23.74
CA GLY A 907 52.38 11.18 24.72
C GLY A 907 51.22 11.99 24.17
N ARG A 908 51.38 12.63 22.98
CA ARG A 908 50.33 13.46 22.36
C ARG A 908 49.58 12.77 21.24
N CYS A 909 50.28 12.27 20.20
CA CYS A 909 49.61 11.62 19.03
C CYS A 909 49.54 10.10 19.14
N TRP A 910 50.19 9.51 20.14
CA TRP A 910 50.22 8.06 20.45
C TRP A 910 50.93 7.17 19.43
N HIS A 911 51.55 7.75 18.37
CA HIS A 911 52.40 7.00 17.47
C HIS A 911 53.70 6.61 18.18
N PHE A 912 54.27 5.51 17.80
CA PHE A 912 55.58 5.05 18.28
C PHE A 912 56.65 5.54 17.29
N ARG A 913 57.53 6.44 17.73
CA ARG A 913 58.47 7.14 16.84
C ARG A 913 59.86 7.20 17.46
N ALA A 914 60.87 7.09 16.57
CA ALA A 914 62.30 7.14 16.97
C ALA A 914 62.70 8.52 17.53
N ASP A 915 62.02 9.59 17.15
CA ASP A 915 62.30 10.96 17.49
C ASP A 915 61.59 11.46 18.78
N VAL A 916 60.89 10.58 19.49
CA VAL A 916 60.38 10.90 20.83
C VAL A 916 61.54 11.10 21.79
N GLY A 917 61.55 12.24 22.44
CA GLY A 917 62.65 12.61 23.35
C GLY A 917 63.78 13.38 22.67
N SER A 918 63.70 13.70 21.37
CA SER A 918 64.70 14.48 20.66
C SER A 918 64.69 15.98 21.00
N HIS A 919 63.59 16.49 21.57
CA HIS A 919 63.44 17.90 21.97
C HIS A 919 63.52 18.06 23.50
N PRO A 920 64.52 18.77 24.02
CA PRO A 920 64.71 18.90 25.47
C PRO A 920 63.53 19.52 26.23
N GLU A 921 62.78 20.45 25.58
CA GLU A 921 61.60 21.11 26.16
C GLU A 921 60.34 20.24 26.13
N HIS A 922 60.33 19.24 25.25
CA HIS A 922 59.22 18.35 25.07
C HIS A 922 59.63 16.87 24.93
N PRO A 923 60.27 16.28 25.97
CA PRO A 923 60.89 14.96 25.86
C PRO A 923 59.90 13.79 25.73
N GLU A 924 58.64 14.00 25.97
CA GLU A 924 57.59 12.96 25.94
C GLU A 924 56.86 12.86 24.59
N ILE A 925 57.14 13.75 23.63
CA ILE A 925 56.45 13.81 22.34
C ILE A 925 57.39 13.79 21.15
N CYS A 926 56.89 13.39 19.96
CA CYS A 926 57.67 13.34 18.74
C CYS A 926 57.84 14.74 18.10
N SER A 927 58.81 14.89 17.23
CA SER A 927 59.12 16.16 16.54
C SER A 927 57.93 16.76 15.80
N ARG A 928 57.12 15.93 15.15
CA ARG A 928 55.86 16.35 14.52
C ARG A 928 54.91 17.05 15.51
N CYS A 929 54.76 16.48 16.68
CA CYS A 929 53.88 17.05 17.70
C CYS A 929 54.48 18.34 18.31
N VAL A 930 55.81 18.45 18.41
CA VAL A 930 56.46 19.68 18.81
C VAL A 930 56.24 20.78 17.79
N ASP A 931 56.36 20.45 16.47
CA ASP A 931 56.14 21.44 15.40
C ASP A 931 54.65 21.89 15.36
N ASN A 932 53.70 20.98 15.57
CA ASN A 932 52.27 21.32 15.66
C ASN A 932 51.95 22.18 16.90
N LEU A 933 52.71 22.15 17.94
CA LEU A 933 52.50 22.97 19.16
C LEU A 933 53.18 24.32 19.11
N THR A 934 54.40 24.38 18.63
CA THR A 934 55.28 25.53 18.79
C THR A 934 55.86 26.07 17.49
N GLY A 935 55.80 25.29 16.40
CA GLY A 935 56.32 25.61 15.09
C GLY A 935 55.27 26.07 14.11
N SER A 936 55.58 25.96 12.83
CA SER A 936 54.66 26.27 11.70
C SER A 936 53.57 25.23 11.50
N GLY A 937 53.68 24.09 12.16
CA GLY A 937 52.85 22.94 11.99
C GLY A 937 53.22 22.03 10.78
N GLU A 938 52.85 20.78 10.87
CA GLU A 938 53.09 19.81 9.79
C GLU A 938 52.35 20.18 8.50
N VAL A 939 52.94 19.88 7.36
CA VAL A 939 52.29 19.98 6.04
C VAL A 939 51.84 18.58 5.59
N ARG A 940 50.58 18.47 5.20
CA ARG A 940 49.99 17.28 4.59
C ARG A 940 49.54 17.59 3.19
N HIS A 941 49.59 16.61 2.30
CA HIS A 941 49.20 16.73 0.87
C HIS A 941 48.08 15.77 0.48
N TYR A 942 48.04 14.63 1.12
CA TYR A 942 47.18 13.52 0.64
C TYR A 942 46.16 13.10 1.70
N ALA A 943 46.49 12.87 2.96
CA ALA A 943 45.64 12.27 3.98
C ALA A 943 45.76 12.84 5.39
#